data_4ad72c8606319a057a3a9aca7310dca7
#
_entry.id   4ad72c8606319a057a3a9aca7310dca7
#
_cell.length_a   1.000
_cell.length_b   1.000
_cell.length_c   1.000
_cell.angle_alpha   90.00
_cell.angle_beta   90.00
_cell.angle_gamma   90.00
#
_symmetry.space_group_name_H-M   'P 1'
#
loop_
_entity.id
_entity.type
_entity.pdbx_description
1 polymer ?
#
loop_
_entity_poly.entity_id
_entity_poly.type
_entity_poly.pdbx_seq_one_letter_code
_entity_poly.pdbx_strand_id
1 'polypeptide(L)'
;MDLTVTNALKKYLPKVMFLSACIFLISCSSNTLPIEEMHSKNYGQRIKFLIMHYTGADYQGSLQELVYKDTVSAHYLVPESHDKTYLDDELKVLKLVNENERAWHAGSSYWQGRTAVNDQSIGIEMVNVPKCQRLPQEQTELVRGQPLLNNKLAPNQMCFFPDYDPKQIELLIALSKKILKKNPDISPTNIIGHSDISPQRKSDPGPRFPWYQLYQAGIGAWYEQETVLKYWQLFDAKIPNIGLIQLALHRYGYDVQETGELDSQTQAVLHAFQTHFVPWKITDRADEQTVATLFSLLEKYMPEQAEDLLERYKHELVSVKTTHSTLSKKGQIDEVFPQQQRSSRALVNDRAIFKSYQGRGKIIIDNQDATSADIYINGEKLNIADPLQAHNSYQYFLNKRTKNGDNTFKIENVLPEGASVNITIPYPVLEDETSKHKQNFTQVDALIKEDIKQGFPGAVLLVLKEGKIIKNSAYGYARKFADGGELLPTPVKMTTDTLFDIASNTKMFATNFALMKLVNEGKLDTNLPINHYLPSYRGAGRDLRTVKDILTHNAGYAPQVRFFTRDNDLGVKFFSHDANKTKDLILTQVPFAVGRLAKRMYSDTDYMLLGMIIEKITGMSLDLYVEYEIYHPLGLKNTVFNPLQKGFRKNQFAATEIHGTTRGNRVSYENVRTYVLQGEVHDEKAYHSLAGVAGHAGLFSTAQDMAVLAQALLNRGGYGDKQLFSGKVIDQFIKPDDGNGTYGLGWRRANNGDRKWHFGPYASGSAYGHTGWTGTVTVIDPEHDLAIILLTNARHSEIEGDDKDYQFKGKQFETGKYGSVISLVYEAVLDN
;
A
#
# COMPACT_ATOMS: atom_id res chain seq x y z
N MET A 1 41.75 -21.12 66.50
CA MET A 1 43.08 -20.76 67.05
C MET A 1 43.19 -19.28 66.80
N ASP A 2 42.77 -18.49 67.70
CA ASP A 2 43.48 -17.85 68.79
C ASP A 2 44.41 -16.82 68.20
N LEU A 3 44.15 -15.65 68.52
CA LEU A 3 44.19 -14.79 69.73
C LEU A 3 45.23 -13.69 69.48
N THR A 4 44.73 -12.47 69.62
CA THR A 4 45.09 -11.44 70.58
C THR A 4 46.46 -10.76 70.35
N VAL A 5 46.75 -9.57 70.67
CA VAL A 5 46.30 -8.59 71.62
C VAL A 5 47.24 -7.32 71.49
N THR A 6 46.59 -6.16 71.62
CA THR A 6 46.90 -5.00 72.44
C THR A 6 48.16 -4.11 72.29
N ASN A 7 47.80 -2.81 72.34
CA ASN A 7 48.34 -1.70 73.14
C ASN A 7 49.83 -1.39 73.03
N ALA A 8 50.26 -0.19 73.08
CA ALA A 8 49.94 1.02 73.75
C ALA A 8 51.05 2.12 73.54
N LEU A 9 50.64 3.31 73.79
CA LEU A 9 51.24 4.36 74.57
C LEU A 9 52.25 5.30 73.96
N LYS A 10 51.84 6.51 73.71
CA LYS A 10 52.15 7.74 74.48
C LYS A 10 53.50 8.42 74.27
N LYS A 11 53.41 9.71 74.14
CA LYS A 11 54.20 10.88 74.62
C LYS A 11 55.43 11.29 73.83
N TYR A 12 55.38 12.54 73.27
CA TYR A 12 55.84 13.74 73.88
C TYR A 12 55.74 14.96 72.98
N LEU A 13 55.11 16.00 73.48
CA LEU A 13 55.29 17.40 73.08
C LEU A 13 56.58 17.90 73.65
N PRO A 14 57.21 19.01 73.15
CA PRO A 14 56.71 20.33 73.43
C PRO A 14 56.98 21.44 72.39
N LYS A 15 56.05 22.38 72.38
CA LYS A 15 56.18 23.87 72.37
C LYS A 15 57.30 24.53 71.52
N VAL A 16 56.94 25.52 70.64
CA VAL A 16 57.18 26.95 70.95
C VAL A 16 56.75 27.82 69.74
N MET A 17 55.86 28.74 69.99
CA MET A 17 55.68 30.15 69.75
C MET A 17 55.56 30.73 68.31
N PHE A 18 54.42 31.37 68.10
CA PHE A 18 54.11 32.71 67.56
C PHE A 18 54.74 33.18 66.24
N LEU A 19 53.90 33.37 65.22
CA LEU A 19 53.72 34.70 64.63
C LEU A 19 52.31 34.88 64.02
N SER A 20 51.73 36.02 64.41
CA SER A 20 50.41 36.46 64.03
C SER A 20 50.32 36.87 62.54
N ALA A 21 49.38 36.34 61.79
CA ALA A 21 48.88 36.99 60.58
C ALA A 21 47.38 36.83 60.50
N CYS A 22 46.63 37.84 60.65
CA CYS A 22 45.20 37.97 60.50
C CYS A 22 44.86 37.69 59.03
N ILE A 23 44.23 36.52 58.78
CA ILE A 23 43.48 36.27 57.53
C ILE A 23 42.00 36.30 57.90
N PHE A 24 41.30 37.30 57.40
CA PHE A 24 39.83 37.37 57.43
C PHE A 24 39.27 36.15 56.73
N LEU A 25 38.82 35.18 57.46
CA LEU A 25 37.92 34.18 56.98
C LEU A 25 36.51 34.81 56.89
N ILE A 26 36.15 35.23 55.68
CA ILE A 26 34.71 35.45 55.37
C ILE A 26 34.10 34.09 55.43
N SER A 27 33.47 33.76 56.54
CA SER A 27 32.55 32.62 56.67
C SER A 27 31.30 32.96 55.88
N CYS A 28 31.26 32.54 54.58
CA CYS A 28 29.94 32.37 53.92
C CYS A 28 29.23 31.23 54.64
N SER A 29 28.35 31.55 55.58
CA SER A 29 27.34 30.63 56.06
C SER A 29 26.41 30.36 54.88
N SER A 30 26.67 29.29 54.14
CA SER A 30 25.65 28.70 53.27
C SER A 30 24.54 28.25 54.21
N ASN A 31 23.44 28.99 54.23
CA ASN A 31 22.16 28.52 54.77
C ASN A 31 21.69 27.35 53.91
N THR A 32 22.32 26.19 54.06
CA THR A 32 21.83 24.94 53.50
C THR A 32 20.70 24.50 54.40
N LEU A 33 19.47 24.60 53.87
CA LEU A 33 18.31 24.00 54.50
C LEU A 33 18.61 22.51 54.71
N PRO A 34 18.57 21.97 55.93
CA PRO A 34 18.78 20.55 56.14
C PRO A 34 17.61 19.78 55.54
N ILE A 35 17.86 19.10 54.45
CA ILE A 35 16.88 18.26 53.74
C ILE A 35 17.29 16.81 53.94
N GLU A 36 16.40 16.04 54.52
CA GLU A 36 16.50 14.59 54.57
C GLU A 36 15.63 14.00 53.47
N GLU A 37 16.22 13.19 52.56
CA GLU A 37 15.51 12.54 51.47
C GLU A 37 14.87 11.26 51.97
N MET A 38 13.51 11.23 51.99
CA MET A 38 12.72 10.04 52.19
C MET A 38 11.81 9.84 50.98
N HIS A 39 12.06 8.74 50.21
CA HIS A 39 11.36 8.48 48.96
C HIS A 39 9.99 7.84 49.20
N SER A 40 8.95 8.51 48.80
CA SER A 40 7.61 7.93 48.71
C SER A 40 7.53 6.79 47.68
N LYS A 41 6.77 5.74 47.98
CA LYS A 41 6.46 4.69 46.99
C LYS A 41 5.32 5.10 46.05
N ASN A 42 4.62 6.19 46.34
CA ASN A 42 3.49 6.68 45.57
C ASN A 42 3.90 7.93 44.80
N TYR A 43 4.56 7.72 43.67
CA TYR A 43 4.93 8.77 42.72
C TYR A 43 4.84 8.22 41.28
N GLY A 44 4.67 9.10 40.30
CA GLY A 44 4.68 8.77 38.87
C GLY A 44 5.57 9.71 38.08
N GLN A 45 5.96 9.28 36.92
CA GLN A 45 6.73 10.12 35.98
C GLN A 45 5.85 11.31 35.52
N ARG A 46 6.42 12.51 35.44
CA ARG A 46 5.73 13.71 34.95
C ARG A 46 5.46 13.63 33.45
N ILE A 47 6.43 13.14 32.68
CA ILE A 47 6.34 13.03 31.23
C ILE A 47 5.50 11.81 30.86
N LYS A 48 4.42 12.06 30.12
CA LYS A 48 3.45 11.04 29.67
C LYS A 48 3.26 11.00 28.17
N PHE A 49 3.74 12.02 27.42
CA PHE A 49 3.51 12.18 26.00
C PHE A 49 4.80 12.50 25.25
N LEU A 50 4.91 11.98 24.03
CA LEU A 50 5.94 12.34 23.06
C LEU A 50 5.24 12.86 21.81
N ILE A 51 5.45 14.14 21.49
CA ILE A 51 4.74 14.84 20.41
C ILE A 51 5.68 15.10 19.26
N MET A 52 5.27 14.66 18.07
CA MET A 52 5.99 14.84 16.81
C MET A 52 5.47 16.07 16.07
N HIS A 53 6.43 16.89 15.59
CA HIS A 53 6.15 18.12 14.85
C HIS A 53 6.95 18.18 13.54
N TYR A 54 6.57 19.08 12.65
CA TYR A 54 7.46 19.65 11.65
C TYR A 54 7.55 21.17 11.82
N THR A 55 8.71 21.73 11.50
CA THR A 55 8.96 23.16 11.70
C THR A 55 8.21 24.06 10.70
N GLY A 56 7.89 23.56 9.49
CA GLY A 56 7.35 24.38 8.40
C GLY A 56 8.34 25.42 7.84
N ALA A 57 9.59 25.35 8.25
CA ALA A 57 10.69 26.23 7.87
C ALA A 57 11.97 25.40 7.64
N ASP A 58 12.93 25.95 6.91
CA ASP A 58 14.29 25.42 6.82
C ASP A 58 15.01 25.48 8.17
N TYR A 59 16.21 24.94 8.24
CA TYR A 59 16.95 24.82 9.49
C TYR A 59 17.22 26.18 10.14
N GLN A 60 17.66 27.19 9.37
CA GLN A 60 17.92 28.52 9.94
C GLN A 60 16.62 29.21 10.37
N GLY A 61 15.57 29.10 9.60
CA GLY A 61 14.22 29.58 9.98
C GLY A 61 13.71 28.88 11.24
N SER A 62 13.94 27.58 11.36
CA SER A 62 13.58 26.80 12.56
C SER A 62 14.32 27.28 13.80
N LEU A 63 15.62 27.58 13.69
CA LEU A 63 16.39 28.18 14.81
C LEU A 63 15.86 29.56 15.18
N GLN A 64 15.49 30.40 14.19
CA GLN A 64 14.90 31.69 14.47
C GLN A 64 13.62 31.58 15.30
N GLU A 65 12.73 30.65 14.96
CA GLU A 65 11.46 30.48 15.65
C GLU A 65 11.60 29.81 17.02
N LEU A 66 12.44 28.76 17.14
CA LEU A 66 12.49 27.90 18.32
C LEU A 66 13.51 28.34 19.37
N VAL A 67 14.54 29.13 18.99
CA VAL A 67 15.65 29.51 19.86
C VAL A 67 15.71 31.00 20.12
N TYR A 68 15.50 31.84 19.08
CA TYR A 68 15.73 33.27 19.15
C TYR A 68 14.47 34.14 19.35
N LYS A 69 13.27 33.55 19.16
CA LYS A 69 11.98 34.20 19.43
C LYS A 69 11.32 33.62 20.69
N ASP A 70 10.62 34.47 21.44
CA ASP A 70 9.94 34.11 22.69
C ASP A 70 8.48 33.59 22.43
N THR A 71 8.20 32.99 21.29
CA THR A 71 6.83 32.62 20.90
C THR A 71 6.54 31.15 21.07
N VAL A 72 7.47 30.28 20.66
CA VAL A 72 7.38 28.81 20.71
C VAL A 72 8.73 28.20 21.03
N SER A 73 8.74 26.98 21.55
CA SER A 73 9.96 26.22 21.78
C SER A 73 9.67 24.72 21.75
N ALA A 74 10.70 23.90 21.51
CA ALA A 74 10.61 22.44 21.58
C ALA A 74 11.80 21.88 22.37
N HIS A 75 11.70 20.64 22.80
CA HIS A 75 12.81 20.01 23.52
C HIS A 75 13.96 19.65 22.57
N TYR A 76 13.60 19.23 21.35
CA TYR A 76 14.57 18.79 20.36
C TYR A 76 14.21 19.30 18.97
N LEU A 77 15.26 19.57 18.18
CA LEU A 77 15.18 19.83 16.74
C LEU A 77 16.06 18.82 16.01
N VAL A 78 15.49 18.19 14.98
CA VAL A 78 16.18 17.24 14.11
C VAL A 78 16.27 17.86 12.71
N PRO A 79 17.48 18.24 12.23
CA PRO A 79 17.68 18.79 10.90
C PRO A 79 17.57 17.73 9.82
N GLU A 80 17.49 18.13 8.55
CA GLU A 80 17.50 17.24 7.38
C GLU A 80 18.77 17.44 6.55
N SER A 81 19.25 16.38 5.86
CA SER A 81 20.56 16.39 5.19
C SER A 81 20.62 17.20 3.88
N HIS A 82 19.46 17.56 3.32
CA HIS A 82 19.37 18.28 2.05
C HIS A 82 19.06 19.77 2.24
N ASP A 83 18.90 20.22 3.48
CA ASP A 83 18.68 21.63 3.81
C ASP A 83 19.96 22.44 3.56
N LYS A 84 19.89 23.35 2.61
CA LYS A 84 21.02 24.21 2.22
C LYS A 84 21.47 25.18 3.33
N THR A 85 20.63 25.37 4.34
CA THR A 85 20.92 26.23 5.48
C THR A 85 21.55 25.49 6.64
N TYR A 86 21.61 24.15 6.59
CA TYR A 86 22.37 23.29 7.51
C TYR A 86 23.77 23.07 6.94
N LEU A 87 24.79 23.61 7.59
CA LEU A 87 26.15 23.67 7.06
C LEU A 87 27.12 22.60 7.58
N ASP A 88 26.69 21.83 8.59
CA ASP A 88 27.49 20.73 9.11
C ASP A 88 27.45 19.51 8.16
N ASP A 89 28.56 18.80 8.02
CA ASP A 89 28.66 17.60 7.19
C ASP A 89 27.92 16.39 7.79
N GLU A 90 27.68 16.40 9.11
CA GLU A 90 27.01 15.33 9.84
C GLU A 90 25.75 15.84 10.54
N LEU A 91 24.61 15.14 10.35
CA LEU A 91 23.38 15.49 11.04
C LEU A 91 23.48 15.26 12.54
N LYS A 92 23.09 16.24 13.34
CA LYS A 92 23.07 16.19 14.80
C LYS A 92 21.73 16.61 15.34
N VAL A 93 21.21 15.88 16.31
CA VAL A 93 20.03 16.30 17.06
C VAL A 93 20.40 17.47 17.97
N LEU A 94 19.67 18.58 17.87
CA LEU A 94 19.82 19.71 18.75
C LEU A 94 18.87 19.56 19.94
N LYS A 95 19.41 19.69 21.15
CA LYS A 95 18.63 19.80 22.38
C LYS A 95 18.46 21.27 22.71
N LEU A 96 17.21 21.77 22.68
CA LEU A 96 16.91 23.19 22.88
C LEU A 96 16.39 23.46 24.28
N VAL A 97 15.56 22.60 24.83
CA VAL A 97 15.00 22.70 26.19
C VAL A 97 15.31 21.41 26.96
N ASN A 98 15.58 21.52 28.27
CA ASN A 98 15.78 20.30 29.07
C ASN A 98 14.44 19.54 29.25
N GLU A 99 14.48 18.19 29.29
CA GLU A 99 13.29 17.37 29.41
C GLU A 99 12.52 17.56 30.75
N ASN A 100 13.18 18.05 31.77
CA ASN A 100 12.55 18.39 33.05
C ASN A 100 11.96 19.82 33.09
N GLU A 101 12.21 20.60 32.05
CA GLU A 101 11.61 21.93 31.87
C GLU A 101 10.41 21.82 30.92
N ARG A 102 9.65 22.87 30.81
CA ARG A 102 8.45 22.94 29.93
C ARG A 102 8.82 23.67 28.64
N ALA A 103 8.69 23.00 27.51
CA ALA A 103 8.73 23.65 26.22
C ALA A 103 7.31 24.03 25.75
N TRP A 104 7.21 25.05 24.92
CA TRP A 104 5.95 25.60 24.41
C TRP A 104 5.71 25.18 22.96
N HIS A 105 5.35 23.89 22.73
CA HIS A 105 5.20 23.33 21.40
C HIS A 105 3.75 22.90 21.05
N ALA A 106 2.93 22.54 22.06
CA ALA A 106 1.60 21.97 21.82
C ALA A 106 0.46 23.02 21.77
N GLY A 107 0.66 24.20 22.37
CA GLY A 107 -0.38 25.23 22.46
C GLY A 107 -1.64 24.74 23.17
N SER A 108 -2.83 25.21 22.71
CA SER A 108 -4.11 24.67 23.14
C SER A 108 -4.25 23.25 22.57
N SER A 109 -4.36 22.26 23.44
CA SER A 109 -4.26 20.84 23.07
C SER A 109 -5.04 19.95 24.05
N TYR A 110 -5.45 18.79 23.56
CA TYR A 110 -6.15 17.77 24.33
C TYR A 110 -5.74 16.38 23.88
N TRP A 111 -5.56 15.45 24.81
CA TRP A 111 -5.41 14.04 24.53
C TRP A 111 -5.81 13.19 25.73
N GLN A 112 -6.65 12.17 25.52
CA GLN A 112 -7.08 11.22 26.56
C GLN A 112 -7.53 11.87 27.88
N GLY A 113 -8.39 12.88 27.80
CA GLY A 113 -8.93 13.60 28.96
C GLY A 113 -7.99 14.68 29.54
N ARG A 114 -6.84 14.94 28.94
CA ARG A 114 -5.87 15.92 29.41
C ARG A 114 -5.76 17.12 28.48
N THR A 115 -5.91 18.29 29.04
CA THR A 115 -5.61 19.58 28.38
C THR A 115 -4.20 20.06 28.69
N ALA A 116 -3.72 21.09 28.02
CA ALA A 116 -2.39 21.72 28.27
C ALA A 116 -1.24 20.68 28.22
N VAL A 117 -1.17 19.91 27.15
CA VAL A 117 -0.24 18.77 27.00
C VAL A 117 1.24 19.15 27.16
N ASN A 118 1.61 20.44 26.97
CA ASN A 118 2.97 20.96 27.25
C ASN A 118 3.52 20.56 28.64
N ASP A 119 2.65 20.46 29.65
CA ASP A 119 3.07 20.22 31.02
C ASP A 119 3.63 18.81 31.26
N GLN A 120 3.28 17.87 30.37
CA GLN A 120 3.57 16.44 30.54
C GLN A 120 4.14 15.81 29.27
N SER A 121 4.69 16.62 28.35
CA SER A 121 5.21 16.13 27.07
C SER A 121 6.65 16.51 26.82
N ILE A 122 7.25 15.75 25.91
CA ILE A 122 8.45 16.12 25.18
C ILE A 122 8.05 16.37 23.72
N GLY A 123 8.38 17.54 23.16
CA GLY A 123 8.16 17.87 21.75
C GLY A 123 9.45 17.71 20.96
N ILE A 124 9.35 17.05 19.81
CA ILE A 124 10.41 16.91 18.81
C ILE A 124 9.98 17.59 17.53
N GLU A 125 10.71 18.61 17.13
CA GLU A 125 10.55 19.30 15.86
C GLU A 125 11.49 18.72 14.80
N MET A 126 10.96 18.52 13.62
CA MET A 126 11.74 18.04 12.49
C MET A 126 11.71 19.05 11.37
N VAL A 127 12.89 19.35 10.82
CA VAL A 127 12.97 20.26 9.68
C VAL A 127 12.28 19.59 8.50
N ASN A 128 11.16 20.17 8.07
CA ASN A 128 10.40 19.75 6.89
C ASN A 128 9.52 20.91 6.45
N VAL A 129 9.50 21.22 5.15
CA VAL A 129 8.85 22.41 4.61
C VAL A 129 7.76 22.04 3.60
N PRO A 130 6.52 21.88 4.04
CA PRO A 130 5.38 21.70 3.12
C PRO A 130 5.21 22.91 2.19
N LYS A 131 4.88 22.64 0.93
CA LYS A 131 4.65 23.66 -0.10
C LYS A 131 3.19 23.63 -0.54
N CYS A 132 2.53 24.79 -0.43
CA CYS A 132 1.14 24.94 -0.83
C CYS A 132 1.03 25.88 -2.03
N GLN A 133 0.16 25.54 -2.98
CA GLN A 133 -0.16 26.38 -4.14
C GLN A 133 -1.67 26.48 -4.31
N ARG A 134 -2.14 27.61 -4.84
CA ARG A 134 -3.54 27.76 -5.25
C ARG A 134 -3.75 27.12 -6.61
N LEU A 135 -4.81 26.34 -6.73
CA LEU A 135 -5.26 25.78 -8.00
C LEU A 135 -6.31 26.70 -8.65
N PRO A 136 -6.43 26.69 -9.99
CA PRO A 136 -7.58 27.31 -10.66
C PRO A 136 -8.89 26.76 -10.13
N GLN A 137 -9.93 27.58 -10.14
CA GLN A 137 -11.24 27.22 -9.58
C GLN A 137 -11.86 25.97 -10.23
N GLU A 138 -11.54 25.71 -11.49
CA GLU A 138 -11.95 24.53 -12.26
C GLU A 138 -11.33 23.21 -11.75
N GLN A 139 -10.26 23.27 -10.95
CA GLN A 139 -9.56 22.11 -10.39
C GLN A 139 -9.82 21.90 -8.90
N THR A 140 -10.81 22.57 -8.34
CA THR A 140 -11.12 22.54 -6.90
C THR A 140 -11.50 21.14 -6.41
N GLU A 141 -12.06 20.29 -7.30
CA GLU A 141 -12.41 18.89 -6.95
C GLU A 141 -11.18 18.01 -6.72
N LEU A 142 -10.03 18.33 -7.33
CA LEU A 142 -8.77 17.62 -7.13
C LEU A 142 -8.17 17.81 -5.73
N VAL A 143 -8.66 18.80 -4.98
CA VAL A 143 -8.13 19.18 -3.65
C VAL A 143 -8.94 18.56 -2.52
N ARG A 144 -10.10 17.99 -2.81
CA ARG A 144 -10.92 17.31 -1.79
C ARG A 144 -10.16 16.08 -1.28
N GLY A 145 -9.90 16.06 0.04
CA GLY A 145 -9.14 15.02 0.69
C GLY A 145 -7.61 15.24 0.73
N GLN A 146 -7.12 16.40 0.31
CA GLN A 146 -5.73 16.78 0.56
C GLN A 146 -5.57 17.28 2.01
N PRO A 147 -4.45 16.94 2.68
CA PRO A 147 -4.19 17.39 4.05
C PRO A 147 -4.17 18.92 4.14
N LEU A 148 -4.97 19.44 5.05
CA LEU A 148 -5.07 20.87 5.29
C LEU A 148 -3.88 21.37 6.13
N LEU A 149 -3.18 22.39 5.65
CA LEU A 149 -2.28 23.18 6.50
C LEU A 149 -3.14 24.21 7.25
N ASN A 150 -3.23 24.06 8.58
CA ASN A 150 -3.90 25.03 9.47
C ASN A 150 -5.40 25.25 9.25
N ASN A 151 -6.21 24.23 8.95
CA ASN A 151 -7.69 24.30 8.87
C ASN A 151 -8.30 25.49 8.13
N LYS A 152 -7.51 26.22 7.34
CA LYS A 152 -7.94 27.41 6.59
C LYS A 152 -7.55 27.35 5.12
N LEU A 153 -7.41 26.14 4.57
CA LEU A 153 -7.20 26.05 3.13
C LEU A 153 -8.43 26.58 2.41
N ALA A 154 -8.18 27.55 1.54
CA ALA A 154 -9.17 27.87 0.53
C ALA A 154 -9.51 26.58 -0.24
N PRO A 155 -10.76 26.36 -0.66
CA PRO A 155 -11.18 25.16 -1.37
C PRO A 155 -10.34 24.79 -2.60
N ASN A 156 -9.52 25.71 -3.09
CA ASN A 156 -8.64 25.57 -4.25
C ASN A 156 -7.14 25.54 -3.89
N GLN A 157 -6.78 25.27 -2.64
CA GLN A 157 -5.37 25.16 -2.24
C GLN A 157 -4.92 23.71 -2.13
N MET A 158 -3.85 23.35 -2.84
CA MET A 158 -3.21 22.04 -2.78
C MET A 158 -1.87 22.18 -2.06
N CYS A 159 -1.62 21.32 -1.08
CA CYS A 159 -0.37 21.27 -0.35
C CYS A 159 0.42 20.02 -0.69
N PHE A 160 1.71 20.20 -0.93
CA PHE A 160 2.67 19.14 -1.13
C PHE A 160 3.50 18.98 0.14
N PHE A 161 3.46 17.77 0.69
CA PHE A 161 4.27 17.38 1.83
C PHE A 161 5.47 16.58 1.32
N PRO A 162 6.71 17.05 1.48
CA PRO A 162 7.88 16.27 1.12
C PRO A 162 8.05 15.07 2.06
N ASP A 163 8.70 14.03 1.56
CA ASP A 163 9.11 12.90 2.39
C ASP A 163 10.17 13.37 3.41
N TYR A 164 10.22 12.70 4.54
CA TYR A 164 11.26 12.92 5.54
C TYR A 164 12.58 12.27 5.11
N ASP A 165 13.68 12.94 5.39
CA ASP A 165 15.02 12.43 5.13
C ASP A 165 15.27 11.13 5.90
N PRO A 166 15.71 10.03 5.25
CA PRO A 166 16.01 8.77 5.94
C PRO A 166 16.99 8.90 7.12
N LYS A 167 18.03 9.73 7.00
CA LYS A 167 18.97 9.97 8.10
C LYS A 167 18.35 10.74 9.26
N GLN A 168 17.46 11.68 8.95
CA GLN A 168 16.66 12.40 9.94
C GLN A 168 15.78 11.41 10.74
N ILE A 169 15.14 10.45 10.04
CA ILE A 169 14.31 9.43 10.68
C ILE A 169 15.15 8.46 11.52
N GLU A 170 16.34 8.07 11.08
CA GLU A 170 17.27 7.27 11.90
C GLU A 170 17.61 7.99 13.23
N LEU A 171 17.92 9.28 13.18
CA LEU A 171 18.17 10.09 14.36
C LEU A 171 16.94 10.22 15.25
N LEU A 172 15.75 10.43 14.65
CA LEU A 172 14.49 10.47 15.37
C LEU A 172 14.22 9.17 16.13
N ILE A 173 14.41 8.02 15.48
CA ILE A 173 14.25 6.69 16.08
C ILE A 173 15.23 6.52 17.27
N ALA A 174 16.49 6.85 17.08
CA ALA A 174 17.50 6.76 18.15
C ALA A 174 17.18 7.67 19.34
N LEU A 175 16.77 8.91 19.09
CA LEU A 175 16.34 9.87 20.08
C LEU A 175 15.10 9.37 20.85
N SER A 176 14.07 8.97 20.12
CA SER A 176 12.80 8.49 20.70
C SER A 176 13.02 7.27 21.61
N LYS A 177 13.84 6.29 21.19
CA LYS A 177 14.22 5.14 22.04
C LYS A 177 14.92 5.58 23.33
N LYS A 178 15.79 6.59 23.26
CA LYS A 178 16.47 7.14 24.43
C LYS A 178 15.48 7.83 25.39
N ILE A 179 14.51 8.58 24.86
CA ILE A 179 13.47 9.25 25.63
C ILE A 179 12.56 8.21 26.29
N LEU A 180 12.10 7.21 25.54
CA LEU A 180 11.20 6.16 26.06
C LEU A 180 11.88 5.29 27.12
N LYS A 181 13.15 4.98 26.98
CA LYS A 181 13.92 4.26 28.01
C LYS A 181 13.96 5.04 29.34
N LYS A 182 14.02 6.37 29.28
CA LYS A 182 14.01 7.23 30.45
C LYS A 182 12.61 7.46 31.02
N ASN A 183 11.60 7.44 30.17
CA ASN A 183 10.20 7.69 30.51
C ASN A 183 9.31 6.48 30.13
N PRO A 184 9.44 5.35 30.85
CA PRO A 184 8.75 4.10 30.51
C PRO A 184 7.22 4.17 30.63
N ASP A 185 6.68 5.19 31.27
CA ASP A 185 5.25 5.44 31.42
C ASP A 185 4.59 6.05 30.15
N ILE A 186 5.36 6.39 29.12
CA ILE A 186 4.81 6.83 27.85
C ILE A 186 4.27 5.60 27.11
N SER A 187 2.94 5.46 27.07
CA SER A 187 2.28 4.36 26.34
C SER A 187 2.43 4.55 24.82
N PRO A 188 2.33 3.49 24.02
CA PRO A 188 2.35 3.61 22.54
C PRO A 188 1.33 4.60 22.00
N THR A 189 0.12 4.66 22.56
CA THR A 189 -0.97 5.59 22.18
C THR A 189 -0.71 7.04 22.61
N ASN A 190 0.35 7.30 23.35
CA ASN A 190 0.77 8.63 23.78
C ASN A 190 1.97 9.17 23.00
N ILE A 191 2.35 8.50 21.90
CA ILE A 191 3.32 8.96 20.93
C ILE A 191 2.54 9.37 19.69
N ILE A 192 2.35 10.67 19.51
CA ILE A 192 1.31 11.25 18.64
C ILE A 192 1.82 12.50 17.94
N GLY A 193 1.11 12.93 16.92
CA GLY A 193 1.37 14.16 16.20
C GLY A 193 0.70 15.39 16.84
N HIS A 194 1.17 16.56 16.50
CA HIS A 194 0.51 17.80 16.90
C HIS A 194 -0.94 17.90 16.35
N SER A 195 -1.16 17.37 15.15
CA SER A 195 -2.50 17.26 14.55
C SER A 195 -3.46 16.40 15.38
N ASP A 196 -2.96 15.34 16.04
CA ASP A 196 -3.82 14.49 16.88
C ASP A 196 -4.34 15.24 18.10
N ILE A 197 -3.50 16.04 18.75
CA ILE A 197 -3.83 16.77 19.98
C ILE A 197 -4.48 18.13 19.74
N SER A 198 -4.50 18.60 18.50
CA SER A 198 -5.03 19.91 18.09
C SER A 198 -5.61 19.86 16.67
N PRO A 199 -6.56 18.97 16.37
CA PRO A 199 -6.98 18.64 15.01
C PRO A 199 -7.59 19.82 14.22
N GLN A 200 -8.23 20.75 14.93
CA GLN A 200 -8.81 21.94 14.30
C GLN A 200 -7.79 23.04 13.97
N ARG A 201 -6.54 22.92 14.41
CA ARG A 201 -5.56 23.98 14.38
C ARG A 201 -4.24 23.59 13.70
N LYS A 202 -3.91 22.30 13.73
CA LYS A 202 -2.59 21.80 13.35
C LYS A 202 -2.68 20.64 12.37
N SER A 203 -1.66 20.53 11.51
CA SER A 203 -1.52 19.46 10.52
C SER A 203 -0.17 18.74 10.61
N ASP A 204 0.76 19.21 11.45
CA ASP A 204 2.05 18.57 11.65
C ASP A 204 1.93 17.30 12.53
N PRO A 205 2.74 16.26 12.29
CA PRO A 205 3.85 16.17 11.35
C PRO A 205 3.44 15.82 9.91
N GLY A 206 2.15 15.79 9.57
CA GLY A 206 1.62 15.61 8.24
C GLY A 206 1.58 14.17 7.73
N PRO A 207 0.95 13.94 6.55
CA PRO A 207 0.64 12.61 6.04
C PRO A 207 1.87 11.83 5.54
N ARG A 208 3.01 12.48 5.37
CA ARG A 208 4.25 11.84 4.92
C ARG A 208 5.17 11.43 6.08
N PHE A 209 4.71 11.65 7.32
CA PHE A 209 5.44 11.23 8.50
C PHE A 209 5.41 9.69 8.61
N PRO A 210 6.56 9.02 8.80
CA PRO A 210 6.66 7.56 8.67
C PRO A 210 6.24 6.82 9.96
N TRP A 211 4.98 7.00 10.40
CA TRP A 211 4.44 6.39 11.63
C TRP A 211 4.63 4.88 11.69
N TYR A 212 4.39 4.19 10.57
CA TYR A 212 4.57 2.73 10.52
C TYR A 212 6.02 2.31 10.73
N GLN A 213 6.99 3.06 10.17
CA GLN A 213 8.41 2.78 10.38
C GLN A 213 8.84 2.99 11.84
N LEU A 214 8.28 4.02 12.50
CA LEU A 214 8.50 4.23 13.93
C LEU A 214 7.93 3.08 14.75
N TYR A 215 6.69 2.65 14.44
CA TYR A 215 6.06 1.49 15.08
C TYR A 215 6.90 0.22 14.95
N GLN A 216 7.45 -0.07 13.76
CA GLN A 216 8.36 -1.20 13.55
C GLN A 216 9.63 -1.10 14.40
N ALA A 217 10.07 0.11 14.74
CA ALA A 217 11.18 0.36 15.65
C ALA A 217 10.79 0.31 17.15
N GLY A 218 9.51 0.03 17.46
CA GLY A 218 8.96 -0.01 18.83
C GLY A 218 8.52 1.37 19.36
N ILE A 219 8.18 2.32 18.47
CA ILE A 219 7.82 3.69 18.82
C ILE A 219 6.43 4.00 18.28
N GLY A 220 5.46 4.28 19.16
CA GLY A 220 4.11 4.65 18.80
C GLY A 220 3.15 3.48 18.64
N ALA A 221 1.90 3.82 18.34
CA ALA A 221 0.82 2.86 18.13
C ALA A 221 0.62 2.59 16.63
N TRP A 222 0.26 1.37 16.31
CA TRP A 222 -0.21 0.97 14.97
C TRP A 222 -1.14 -0.23 15.10
N TYR A 223 -1.99 -0.41 14.12
CA TYR A 223 -2.99 -1.47 14.08
C TYR A 223 -2.44 -2.79 13.54
N GLU A 224 -3.20 -3.88 13.75
CA GLU A 224 -2.94 -5.16 13.10
C GLU A 224 -3.82 -5.30 11.84
N GLN A 225 -3.19 -5.63 10.73
CA GLN A 225 -3.85 -5.73 9.42
C GLN A 225 -5.03 -6.71 9.41
N GLU A 226 -4.85 -7.87 10.04
CA GLU A 226 -5.91 -8.89 10.12
C GLU A 226 -7.13 -8.39 10.91
N THR A 227 -6.90 -7.57 11.93
CA THR A 227 -7.97 -6.97 12.74
C THR A 227 -8.70 -5.88 11.96
N VAL A 228 -7.98 -5.08 11.16
CA VAL A 228 -8.62 -4.11 10.26
C VAL A 228 -9.52 -4.82 9.25
N LEU A 229 -9.04 -5.90 8.62
CA LEU A 229 -9.85 -6.68 7.67
C LEU A 229 -11.11 -7.29 8.32
N LYS A 230 -10.99 -7.78 9.56
CA LYS A 230 -12.12 -8.29 10.35
C LYS A 230 -13.19 -7.20 10.53
N TYR A 231 -12.79 -6.00 10.93
CA TYR A 231 -13.72 -4.89 11.13
C TYR A 231 -14.25 -4.31 9.83
N TRP A 232 -13.42 -4.26 8.80
CA TRP A 232 -13.86 -3.81 7.49
C TRP A 232 -14.98 -4.71 6.95
N GLN A 233 -14.81 -6.03 7.02
CA GLN A 233 -15.86 -6.98 6.65
C GLN A 233 -17.13 -6.83 7.49
N LEU A 234 -16.97 -6.52 8.80
CA LEU A 234 -18.10 -6.29 9.69
C LEU A 234 -18.89 -5.03 9.31
N PHE A 235 -18.19 -3.98 8.91
CA PHE A 235 -18.78 -2.67 8.57
C PHE A 235 -19.18 -2.52 7.11
N ASP A 236 -18.82 -3.47 6.25
CA ASP A 236 -19.18 -3.48 4.82
C ASP A 236 -20.71 -3.50 4.61
N ALA A 237 -21.44 -4.17 5.48
CA ALA A 237 -22.91 -4.19 5.44
C ALA A 237 -23.53 -2.88 5.93
N LYS A 238 -22.94 -2.23 6.91
CA LYS A 238 -23.34 -0.94 7.48
C LYS A 238 -22.21 -0.37 8.33
N ILE A 239 -21.82 0.86 8.05
CA ILE A 239 -20.89 1.59 8.91
C ILE A 239 -21.61 2.00 10.20
N PRO A 240 -20.97 1.96 11.40
CA PRO A 240 -21.51 2.55 12.61
C PRO A 240 -21.99 3.99 12.41
N ASN A 241 -23.04 4.41 13.08
CA ASN A 241 -23.50 5.79 12.98
C ASN A 241 -22.45 6.79 13.49
N ILE A 242 -22.56 8.04 13.07
CA ILE A 242 -21.56 9.09 13.38
C ILE A 242 -21.39 9.26 14.91
N GLY A 243 -22.45 9.16 15.73
CA GLY A 243 -22.35 9.27 17.18
C GLY A 243 -21.48 8.16 17.79
N LEU A 244 -21.63 6.92 17.30
CA LEU A 244 -20.79 5.81 17.76
C LEU A 244 -19.32 5.96 17.30
N ILE A 245 -19.10 6.52 16.11
CA ILE A 245 -17.76 6.81 15.61
C ILE A 245 -17.10 7.94 16.41
N GLN A 246 -17.83 8.98 16.75
CA GLN A 246 -17.38 10.06 17.64
C GLN A 246 -17.00 9.52 19.00
N LEU A 247 -17.84 8.66 19.60
CA LEU A 247 -17.54 7.98 20.85
C LEU A 247 -16.26 7.13 20.75
N ALA A 248 -16.08 6.39 19.65
CA ALA A 248 -14.90 5.57 19.42
C ALA A 248 -13.62 6.43 19.30
N LEU A 249 -13.67 7.54 18.57
CA LEU A 249 -12.57 8.51 18.47
C LEU A 249 -12.25 9.15 19.82
N HIS A 250 -13.29 9.54 20.57
CA HIS A 250 -13.12 10.10 21.90
C HIS A 250 -12.44 9.10 22.87
N ARG A 251 -12.89 7.85 22.86
CA ARG A 251 -12.29 6.79 23.68
C ARG A 251 -10.85 6.48 23.30
N TYR A 252 -10.51 6.61 22.04
CA TYR A 252 -9.10 6.45 21.61
C TYR A 252 -8.23 7.58 22.12
N GLY A 253 -8.77 8.81 22.24
CA GLY A 253 -8.05 9.94 22.83
C GLY A 253 -8.36 11.31 22.27
N TYR A 254 -9.08 11.40 21.14
CA TYR A 254 -9.37 12.67 20.47
C TYR A 254 -10.39 13.55 21.22
N ASP A 255 -10.26 14.86 21.05
CA ASP A 255 -11.27 15.84 21.52
C ASP A 255 -12.40 15.94 20.49
N VAL A 256 -13.44 15.16 20.69
CA VAL A 256 -14.64 15.18 19.84
C VAL A 256 -15.90 14.98 20.68
N GLN A 257 -16.95 15.75 20.36
CA GLN A 257 -18.25 15.65 21.00
C GLN A 257 -19.16 14.67 20.25
N GLU A 258 -19.98 13.93 21.02
CA GLU A 258 -20.94 12.96 20.47
C GLU A 258 -22.22 13.68 20.00
N THR A 259 -22.13 14.41 18.90
CA THR A 259 -23.27 15.16 18.32
C THR A 259 -24.20 14.30 17.46
N GLY A 260 -23.71 13.15 16.98
CA GLY A 260 -24.43 12.32 16.02
C GLY A 260 -24.40 12.84 14.59
N GLU A 261 -23.73 13.96 14.33
CA GLU A 261 -23.60 14.60 13.01
C GLU A 261 -22.14 14.73 12.59
N LEU A 262 -21.89 14.71 11.28
CA LEU A 262 -20.56 14.94 10.72
C LEU A 262 -20.28 16.46 10.68
N ASP A 263 -20.10 17.04 11.86
CA ASP A 263 -19.80 18.45 12.05
C ASP A 263 -18.32 18.78 11.75
N SER A 264 -17.96 20.06 11.81
CA SER A 264 -16.60 20.52 11.50
C SER A 264 -15.55 20.03 12.49
N GLN A 265 -15.91 19.79 13.75
CA GLN A 265 -15.02 19.20 14.75
C GLN A 265 -14.74 17.74 14.41
N THR A 266 -15.77 16.97 14.11
CA THR A 266 -15.69 15.57 13.72
C THR A 266 -14.86 15.39 12.45
N GLN A 267 -15.08 16.25 11.44
CA GLN A 267 -14.28 16.25 10.20
C GLN A 267 -12.79 16.51 10.49
N ALA A 268 -12.48 17.51 11.33
CA ALA A 268 -11.09 17.80 11.70
C ALA A 268 -10.42 16.63 12.46
N VAL A 269 -11.16 15.96 13.35
CA VAL A 269 -10.65 14.78 14.06
C VAL A 269 -10.45 13.59 13.13
N LEU A 270 -11.40 13.33 12.23
CA LEU A 270 -11.24 12.29 11.20
C LEU A 270 -10.05 12.59 10.30
N HIS A 271 -9.85 13.85 9.92
CA HIS A 271 -8.67 14.27 9.17
C HIS A 271 -7.36 13.96 9.90
N ALA A 272 -7.27 14.34 11.18
CA ALA A 272 -6.07 14.06 12.00
C ALA A 272 -5.84 12.55 12.16
N PHE A 273 -6.89 11.78 12.47
CA PHE A 273 -6.83 10.32 12.55
C PHE A 273 -6.36 9.68 11.24
N GLN A 274 -6.94 10.11 10.10
CA GLN A 274 -6.54 9.61 8.79
C GLN A 274 -5.09 10.02 8.46
N THR A 275 -4.68 11.24 8.78
CA THR A 275 -3.29 11.69 8.59
C THR A 275 -2.28 10.81 9.32
N HIS A 276 -2.63 10.32 10.50
CA HIS A 276 -1.79 9.46 11.31
C HIS A 276 -1.85 7.99 10.86
N PHE A 277 -3.06 7.40 10.77
CA PHE A 277 -3.26 5.95 10.64
C PHE A 277 -3.72 5.50 9.26
N VAL A 278 -4.26 6.41 8.44
CA VAL A 278 -4.76 6.14 7.08
C VAL A 278 -4.27 7.21 6.11
N PRO A 279 -2.96 7.57 6.09
CA PRO A 279 -2.44 8.73 5.38
C PRO A 279 -2.58 8.67 3.86
N TRP A 280 -2.93 7.53 3.33
CA TRP A 280 -3.21 7.30 1.90
C TRP A 280 -4.65 7.65 1.49
N LYS A 281 -5.55 7.83 2.46
CA LYS A 281 -6.98 8.09 2.19
C LYS A 281 -7.52 9.13 3.16
N ILE A 282 -7.08 10.36 3.02
CA ILE A 282 -7.56 11.47 3.83
C ILE A 282 -8.77 12.08 3.14
N THR A 283 -9.95 11.80 3.67
CA THR A 283 -11.24 12.19 3.08
C THR A 283 -12.10 13.04 4.00
N ASP A 284 -11.67 13.20 5.28
CA ASP A 284 -12.43 13.87 6.35
C ASP A 284 -13.80 13.21 6.61
N ARG A 285 -13.96 11.94 6.14
CA ARG A 285 -15.17 11.14 6.26
C ARG A 285 -14.87 9.83 6.97
N ALA A 286 -15.86 9.34 7.68
CA ALA A 286 -15.83 8.03 8.33
C ALA A 286 -16.23 6.95 7.31
N ASP A 287 -15.29 6.53 6.47
CA ASP A 287 -15.49 5.37 5.60
C ASP A 287 -15.16 4.06 6.32
N GLU A 288 -15.52 2.94 5.69
CA GLU A 288 -15.36 1.58 6.27
C GLU A 288 -13.93 1.31 6.72
N GLN A 289 -12.95 1.73 5.92
CA GLN A 289 -11.53 1.53 6.24
C GLN A 289 -11.09 2.35 7.44
N THR A 290 -11.47 3.63 7.48
CA THR A 290 -11.15 4.53 8.60
C THR A 290 -11.73 4.00 9.90
N VAL A 291 -13.00 3.57 9.88
CA VAL A 291 -13.69 3.04 11.07
C VAL A 291 -13.11 1.69 11.47
N ALA A 292 -12.83 0.81 10.52
CA ALA A 292 -12.19 -0.48 10.77
C ALA A 292 -10.79 -0.31 11.41
N THR A 293 -10.01 0.66 10.94
CA THR A 293 -8.70 0.99 11.51
C THR A 293 -8.84 1.50 12.94
N LEU A 294 -9.80 2.37 13.22
CA LEU A 294 -10.08 2.87 14.58
C LEU A 294 -10.46 1.73 15.54
N PHE A 295 -11.34 0.83 15.13
CA PHE A 295 -11.74 -0.31 15.95
C PHE A 295 -10.60 -1.32 16.13
N SER A 296 -9.73 -1.50 15.16
CA SER A 296 -8.53 -2.33 15.29
C SER A 296 -7.54 -1.76 16.32
N LEU A 297 -7.34 -0.44 16.34
CA LEU A 297 -6.52 0.23 17.35
C LEU A 297 -7.12 0.10 18.75
N LEU A 298 -8.44 0.28 18.88
CA LEU A 298 -9.16 0.11 20.13
C LEU A 298 -9.07 -1.33 20.64
N GLU A 299 -9.29 -2.34 19.79
CA GLU A 299 -9.14 -3.75 20.18
C GLU A 299 -7.74 -4.05 20.70
N LYS A 300 -6.71 -3.48 20.07
CA LYS A 300 -5.31 -3.73 20.45
C LYS A 300 -4.89 -3.03 21.74
N TYR A 301 -5.28 -1.79 21.93
CA TYR A 301 -4.76 -0.95 23.02
C TYR A 301 -5.77 -0.69 24.13
N MET A 302 -7.05 -0.88 23.86
CA MET A 302 -8.18 -0.58 24.76
C MET A 302 -9.31 -1.60 24.59
N PRO A 303 -9.05 -2.91 24.79
CA PRO A 303 -9.96 -4.01 24.43
C PRO A 303 -11.34 -3.93 25.10
N GLU A 304 -11.42 -3.51 26.36
CA GLU A 304 -12.69 -3.35 27.07
C GLU A 304 -13.58 -2.27 26.43
N GLN A 305 -12.96 -1.21 25.93
CA GLN A 305 -13.68 -0.13 25.23
C GLN A 305 -14.15 -0.56 23.86
N ALA A 306 -13.32 -1.35 23.15
CA ALA A 306 -13.69 -1.92 21.85
C ALA A 306 -14.89 -2.87 22.00
N GLU A 307 -14.93 -3.70 23.04
CA GLU A 307 -16.03 -4.62 23.32
C GLU A 307 -17.36 -3.89 23.58
N ASP A 308 -17.36 -2.84 24.43
CA ASP A 308 -18.56 -2.03 24.68
C ASP A 308 -19.05 -1.32 23.39
N LEU A 309 -18.14 -0.80 22.55
CA LEU A 309 -18.50 -0.19 21.28
C LEU A 309 -19.12 -1.19 20.30
N LEU A 310 -18.61 -2.42 20.28
CA LEU A 310 -19.17 -3.49 19.45
C LEU A 310 -20.57 -3.92 19.92
N GLU A 311 -20.81 -3.98 21.23
CA GLU A 311 -22.15 -4.28 21.74
C GLU A 311 -23.14 -3.15 21.35
N ARG A 312 -22.73 -1.89 21.45
CA ARG A 312 -23.54 -0.75 21.00
C ARG A 312 -23.82 -0.82 19.48
N TYR A 313 -22.84 -1.19 18.68
CA TYR A 313 -23.01 -1.41 17.24
C TYR A 313 -24.00 -2.54 16.94
N LYS A 314 -23.92 -3.67 17.65
CA LYS A 314 -24.91 -4.76 17.54
C LYS A 314 -26.32 -4.27 17.86
N HIS A 315 -26.50 -3.47 18.92
CA HIS A 315 -27.77 -2.84 19.25
C HIS A 315 -28.25 -1.88 18.15
N GLU A 316 -27.34 -1.12 17.54
CA GLU A 316 -27.65 -0.28 16.39
C GLU A 316 -28.16 -1.09 15.20
N LEU A 317 -27.56 -2.24 14.90
CA LEU A 317 -28.02 -3.15 13.85
C LEU A 317 -29.40 -3.74 14.12
N VAL A 318 -29.74 -3.99 15.39
CA VAL A 318 -31.04 -4.51 15.79
C VAL A 318 -32.10 -3.42 15.77
N SER A 319 -31.78 -2.18 16.19
CA SER A 319 -32.72 -1.06 16.25
C SER A 319 -33.14 -0.54 14.88
N VAL A 320 -32.31 -0.71 13.82
CA VAL A 320 -32.67 -0.38 12.43
C VAL A 320 -33.78 -1.25 11.89
N LYS A 321 -34.08 -2.40 12.50
CA LYS A 321 -35.29 -3.16 12.19
C LYS A 321 -36.59 -2.49 12.62
N THR A 322 -36.54 -1.35 13.31
CA THR A 322 -37.69 -0.71 13.95
C THR A 322 -37.92 0.77 13.63
N THR A 323 -37.08 1.45 12.85
CA THR A 323 -37.25 2.90 12.56
C THR A 323 -37.31 3.21 11.07
N HIS A 324 -38.30 4.01 10.77
CA HIS A 324 -38.81 4.36 9.44
C HIS A 324 -37.91 5.22 8.55
N SER A 325 -38.05 4.92 7.28
CA SER A 325 -37.65 5.57 6.05
C SER A 325 -38.00 7.06 5.93
N THR A 326 -37.17 7.80 5.23
CA THR A 326 -37.55 9.05 4.58
C THR A 326 -37.20 9.07 3.10
N LEU A 327 -38.29 9.05 2.33
CA LEU A 327 -38.58 9.72 1.08
C LEU A 327 -37.49 9.97 0.05
N SER A 328 -37.69 9.34 -1.04
CA SER A 328 -36.98 9.45 -2.29
C SER A 328 -37.73 10.26 -3.33
N LYS A 329 -37.04 11.08 -4.07
CA LYS A 329 -37.51 11.69 -5.31
C LYS A 329 -37.29 10.74 -6.49
N LYS A 330 -38.16 10.83 -7.54
CA LYS A 330 -38.03 10.11 -8.81
C LYS A 330 -36.58 9.95 -9.19
N GLY A 331 -36.09 8.71 -9.21
CA GLY A 331 -34.71 8.39 -9.48
C GLY A 331 -34.53 7.87 -10.89
N GLN A 332 -33.56 8.44 -11.58
CA GLN A 332 -32.87 7.75 -12.67
C GLN A 332 -32.10 6.58 -12.07
N ILE A 333 -32.08 5.47 -12.80
CA ILE A 333 -31.16 4.41 -12.55
C ILE A 333 -29.82 4.91 -13.05
N ASP A 334 -28.95 5.21 -12.12
CA ASP A 334 -27.57 5.39 -12.48
C ASP A 334 -27.03 4.09 -13.03
N GLU A 335 -26.55 4.10 -14.26
CA GLU A 335 -25.77 3.02 -14.85
C GLU A 335 -24.43 2.91 -14.10
N VAL A 336 -24.47 2.47 -12.86
CA VAL A 336 -23.30 2.10 -12.14
C VAL A 336 -22.97 0.66 -12.53
N PHE A 337 -22.50 0.50 -13.74
CA PHE A 337 -21.64 -0.63 -13.99
C PHE A 337 -20.42 -0.37 -13.14
N PRO A 338 -20.02 -1.29 -12.39
CA PRO A 338 -20.01 -2.74 -12.60
C PRO A 338 -20.29 -3.59 -11.38
N GLN A 339 -20.70 -3.02 -10.29
CA GLN A 339 -21.02 -3.84 -9.10
C GLN A 339 -22.20 -4.75 -9.31
N GLN A 340 -22.71 -4.78 -10.53
CA GLN A 340 -23.94 -5.47 -10.81
C GLN A 340 -25.01 -5.12 -9.77
N GLN A 341 -24.87 -3.94 -9.17
CA GLN A 341 -25.73 -3.42 -8.14
C GLN A 341 -26.54 -2.27 -8.70
N ARG A 342 -27.85 -2.31 -8.50
CA ARG A 342 -28.75 -1.27 -8.94
C ARG A 342 -29.80 -0.97 -7.91
N SER A 343 -30.12 0.32 -7.80
CA SER A 343 -31.30 0.81 -7.13
C SER A 343 -32.38 1.11 -8.14
N SER A 344 -33.54 0.48 -8.03
CA SER A 344 -34.66 0.70 -8.90
C SER A 344 -35.84 1.27 -8.12
N ARG A 345 -36.41 2.37 -8.63
CA ARG A 345 -37.60 2.99 -8.09
C ARG A 345 -38.70 2.90 -9.13
N ALA A 346 -39.72 2.08 -8.92
CA ALA A 346 -40.95 2.01 -9.69
C ALA A 346 -40.81 2.37 -11.18
N LEU A 347 -39.72 1.98 -11.82
CA LEU A 347 -39.45 2.29 -13.23
C LEU A 347 -39.89 1.14 -14.11
N VAL A 348 -40.65 1.46 -15.11
CA VAL A 348 -41.01 0.53 -16.18
C VAL A 348 -39.83 0.39 -17.13
N ASN A 349 -39.44 -0.89 -17.46
CA ASN A 349 -38.37 -1.24 -18.39
C ASN A 349 -36.92 -0.99 -17.96
N ASP A 350 -36.61 -1.10 -16.70
CA ASP A 350 -35.24 -1.08 -16.24
C ASP A 350 -34.48 -2.37 -16.52
N ARG A 351 -33.30 -2.26 -17.11
CA ARG A 351 -32.50 -3.42 -17.52
C ARG A 351 -31.00 -3.17 -17.40
N ALA A 352 -30.27 -4.25 -17.19
CA ALA A 352 -28.82 -4.25 -17.15
C ALA A 352 -28.22 -5.49 -17.79
N ILE A 353 -26.93 -5.45 -18.07
CA ILE A 353 -26.13 -6.61 -18.48
C ILE A 353 -25.18 -6.94 -17.36
N PHE A 354 -25.01 -8.21 -17.06
CA PHE A 354 -24.05 -8.71 -16.07
C PHE A 354 -23.33 -9.97 -16.57
N LYS A 355 -22.06 -10.14 -16.17
CA LYS A 355 -21.29 -11.34 -16.45
C LYS A 355 -21.71 -12.46 -15.51
N SER A 356 -21.91 -13.64 -16.05
CA SER A 356 -22.10 -14.87 -15.25
C SER A 356 -21.66 -16.11 -16.04
N TYR A 357 -21.82 -17.28 -15.44
CA TYR A 357 -21.58 -18.58 -16.06
C TYR A 357 -22.81 -19.45 -15.94
N GLN A 358 -22.94 -20.42 -16.83
CA GLN A 358 -24.11 -21.31 -16.89
C GLN A 358 -24.34 -21.97 -15.54
N GLY A 359 -25.56 -21.82 -15.03
CA GLY A 359 -25.98 -22.41 -13.77
C GLY A 359 -25.44 -21.75 -12.52
N ARG A 360 -24.75 -20.62 -12.65
CA ARG A 360 -24.07 -19.94 -11.55
C ARG A 360 -24.63 -18.54 -11.32
N GLY A 361 -24.37 -18.01 -10.15
CA GLY A 361 -24.76 -16.66 -9.76
C GLY A 361 -25.94 -16.64 -8.80
N LYS A 362 -26.05 -15.51 -8.13
CA LYS A 362 -27.16 -15.18 -7.23
C LYS A 362 -27.54 -13.71 -7.42
N ILE A 363 -28.78 -13.41 -7.04
CA ILE A 363 -29.29 -12.05 -6.94
C ILE A 363 -29.66 -11.79 -5.50
N ILE A 364 -29.30 -10.62 -4.99
CA ILE A 364 -29.66 -10.11 -3.67
C ILE A 364 -30.60 -8.93 -3.91
N ILE A 365 -31.75 -8.96 -3.24
CA ILE A 365 -32.78 -7.95 -3.30
C ILE A 365 -32.91 -7.33 -1.91
N ASP A 366 -32.37 -6.13 -1.73
CA ASP A 366 -32.51 -5.37 -0.50
C ASP A 366 -33.72 -4.44 -0.67
N ASN A 367 -34.88 -4.93 -0.20
CA ASN A 367 -36.13 -4.20 -0.30
C ASN A 367 -36.15 -3.03 0.70
N GLN A 368 -36.45 -1.83 0.20
CA GLN A 368 -36.67 -0.68 1.07
C GLN A 368 -38.13 -0.61 1.49
N ASP A 369 -39.02 -0.45 0.56
CA ASP A 369 -40.43 -0.15 0.81
C ASP A 369 -41.39 -0.70 -0.27
N ALA A 370 -40.87 -1.52 -1.19
CA ALA A 370 -41.71 -2.14 -2.21
C ALA A 370 -42.54 -3.29 -1.61
N THR A 371 -43.76 -3.44 -2.13
CA THR A 371 -44.64 -4.60 -1.83
C THR A 371 -44.54 -5.66 -2.90
N SER A 372 -44.19 -5.28 -4.14
CA SER A 372 -43.96 -6.24 -5.23
C SER A 372 -42.95 -5.68 -6.25
N ALA A 373 -42.35 -6.59 -7.02
CA ALA A 373 -41.50 -6.27 -8.16
C ALA A 373 -41.46 -7.48 -9.11
N ASP A 374 -41.40 -7.21 -10.42
CA ASP A 374 -41.18 -8.25 -11.43
C ASP A 374 -39.71 -8.23 -11.89
N ILE A 375 -38.99 -9.30 -11.63
CA ILE A 375 -37.56 -9.43 -11.97
C ILE A 375 -37.40 -10.52 -13.05
N TYR A 376 -36.63 -10.22 -14.08
CA TYR A 376 -36.36 -11.14 -15.19
C TYR A 376 -34.84 -11.30 -15.38
N ILE A 377 -34.43 -12.55 -15.59
CA ILE A 377 -33.05 -12.90 -15.96
C ILE A 377 -33.10 -13.57 -17.34
N ASN A 378 -32.43 -13.02 -18.33
CA ASN A 378 -32.46 -13.48 -19.72
C ASN A 378 -33.88 -13.64 -20.29
N GLY A 379 -34.81 -12.79 -19.84
CA GLY A 379 -36.22 -12.79 -20.24
C GLY A 379 -37.09 -13.76 -19.45
N GLU A 380 -36.55 -14.59 -18.58
CA GLU A 380 -37.31 -15.48 -17.71
C GLU A 380 -37.61 -14.80 -16.36
N LYS A 381 -38.90 -14.81 -15.97
CA LYS A 381 -39.31 -14.25 -14.67
C LYS A 381 -38.73 -15.05 -13.51
N LEU A 382 -38.13 -14.34 -12.56
CA LEU A 382 -37.63 -14.90 -11.31
C LEU A 382 -38.81 -14.99 -10.32
N ASN A 383 -39.03 -16.15 -9.71
CA ASN A 383 -39.98 -16.29 -8.63
C ASN A 383 -39.38 -15.75 -7.38
N ILE A 384 -39.89 -14.61 -6.91
CA ILE A 384 -39.48 -13.96 -5.66
C ILE A 384 -40.66 -13.93 -4.68
N ALA A 385 -40.40 -13.56 -3.44
CA ALA A 385 -41.44 -13.37 -2.44
C ALA A 385 -42.47 -12.34 -2.91
N ASP A 386 -43.77 -12.65 -2.75
CA ASP A 386 -44.88 -11.77 -3.04
C ASP A 386 -45.95 -11.99 -1.94
N PRO A 387 -46.26 -11.00 -1.09
CA PRO A 387 -45.67 -9.64 -1.11
C PRO A 387 -44.23 -9.60 -0.58
N LEU A 388 -43.44 -8.64 -1.06
CA LEU A 388 -42.17 -8.24 -0.49
C LEU A 388 -42.44 -7.52 0.82
N GLN A 389 -41.63 -7.79 1.85
CA GLN A 389 -41.69 -7.08 3.12
C GLN A 389 -40.69 -5.94 3.14
N ALA A 390 -41.10 -4.76 3.60
CA ALA A 390 -40.22 -3.60 3.72
C ALA A 390 -39.02 -3.90 4.63
N HIS A 391 -37.87 -3.37 4.27
CA HIS A 391 -36.59 -3.52 4.97
C HIS A 391 -36.07 -4.96 5.10
N ASN A 392 -36.54 -5.88 4.28
CA ASN A 392 -36.05 -7.25 4.21
C ASN A 392 -35.09 -7.43 3.04
N SER A 393 -34.08 -8.29 3.24
CA SER A 393 -33.18 -8.76 2.21
C SER A 393 -33.53 -10.18 1.78
N TYR A 394 -33.53 -10.41 0.48
CA TYR A 394 -33.84 -11.68 -0.13
C TYR A 394 -32.71 -12.13 -1.03
N GLN A 395 -32.36 -13.40 -1.00
CA GLN A 395 -31.34 -13.97 -1.88
C GLN A 395 -31.91 -15.12 -2.71
N TYR A 396 -31.72 -15.08 -4.02
CA TYR A 396 -32.14 -16.12 -4.94
C TYR A 396 -30.98 -16.58 -5.81
N PHE A 397 -30.81 -17.88 -5.95
CA PHE A 397 -29.83 -18.47 -6.86
C PHE A 397 -30.38 -18.45 -8.30
N LEU A 398 -29.53 -18.05 -9.24
CA LEU A 398 -29.91 -17.90 -10.65
C LEU A 398 -29.92 -19.23 -11.43
N ASN A 399 -29.20 -20.24 -10.93
CA ASN A 399 -29.19 -21.63 -11.40
C ASN A 399 -29.27 -21.73 -12.97
N LYS A 400 -30.34 -22.32 -13.49
CA LYS A 400 -30.54 -22.56 -14.93
C LYS A 400 -30.77 -21.30 -15.77
N ARG A 401 -30.93 -20.13 -15.15
CA ARG A 401 -31.27 -18.88 -15.87
C ARG A 401 -30.06 -18.15 -16.41
N THR A 402 -28.85 -18.50 -15.97
CA THR A 402 -27.60 -17.87 -16.44
C THR A 402 -26.93 -18.71 -17.52
N LYS A 403 -26.24 -18.02 -18.43
CA LYS A 403 -25.39 -18.59 -19.49
C LYS A 403 -23.95 -18.05 -19.33
N ASN A 404 -23.00 -18.66 -20.01
CA ASN A 404 -21.64 -18.15 -20.07
C ASN A 404 -21.57 -16.78 -20.75
N GLY A 405 -20.87 -15.84 -20.15
CA GLY A 405 -20.71 -14.48 -20.67
C GLY A 405 -21.81 -13.52 -20.20
N ASP A 406 -22.29 -12.68 -21.11
CA ASP A 406 -23.26 -11.62 -20.81
C ASP A 406 -24.67 -12.17 -20.63
N ASN A 407 -25.24 -11.77 -19.50
CA ASN A 407 -26.64 -12.09 -19.13
C ASN A 407 -27.41 -10.78 -18.96
N THR A 408 -28.73 -10.82 -19.17
CA THR A 408 -29.57 -9.65 -19.02
C THR A 408 -30.40 -9.74 -17.75
N PHE A 409 -30.45 -8.60 -17.04
CA PHE A 409 -31.34 -8.34 -15.93
C PHE A 409 -32.37 -7.32 -16.34
N LYS A 410 -33.63 -7.50 -15.93
CA LYS A 410 -34.71 -6.53 -16.09
C LYS A 410 -35.56 -6.51 -14.83
N ILE A 411 -35.97 -5.34 -14.39
CA ILE A 411 -36.94 -5.13 -13.32
C ILE A 411 -38.06 -4.22 -13.82
N GLU A 412 -39.29 -4.55 -13.47
CA GLU A 412 -40.49 -3.74 -13.78
C GLU A 412 -41.57 -3.93 -12.71
N ASN A 413 -42.62 -3.14 -12.76
CA ASN A 413 -43.77 -3.22 -11.85
C ASN A 413 -43.35 -3.18 -10.36
N VAL A 414 -42.44 -2.30 -10.00
CA VAL A 414 -42.12 -2.05 -8.59
C VAL A 414 -43.24 -1.22 -7.97
N LEU A 415 -43.92 -1.81 -6.99
CA LEU A 415 -45.10 -1.19 -6.33
C LEU A 415 -44.83 -1.01 -4.81
N PRO A 416 -45.48 0.01 -4.16
CA PRO A 416 -46.29 1.10 -4.77
C PRO A 416 -45.40 2.05 -5.60
N GLU A 417 -46.05 2.94 -6.36
CA GLU A 417 -45.35 3.97 -7.14
C GLU A 417 -44.44 4.82 -6.22
N GLY A 418 -43.16 4.92 -6.59
CA GLY A 418 -42.13 5.58 -5.78
C GLY A 418 -41.36 4.66 -4.83
N ALA A 419 -41.78 3.41 -4.66
CA ALA A 419 -41.04 2.43 -3.88
C ALA A 419 -39.70 2.06 -4.53
N SER A 420 -38.75 1.56 -3.73
CA SER A 420 -37.43 1.22 -4.18
C SER A 420 -36.96 -0.14 -3.69
N VAL A 421 -36.20 -0.82 -4.53
CA VAL A 421 -35.44 -2.02 -4.20
C VAL A 421 -33.99 -1.86 -4.68
N ASN A 422 -33.02 -2.30 -3.88
CA ASN A 422 -31.63 -2.40 -4.30
C ASN A 422 -31.37 -3.82 -4.79
N ILE A 423 -30.83 -3.93 -5.99
CA ILE A 423 -30.48 -5.19 -6.62
C ILE A 423 -28.96 -5.32 -6.69
N THR A 424 -28.45 -6.42 -6.14
CA THR A 424 -27.03 -6.77 -6.24
C THR A 424 -26.89 -8.14 -6.90
N ILE A 425 -26.12 -8.22 -7.97
CA ILE A 425 -25.68 -9.46 -8.59
C ILE A 425 -24.15 -9.53 -8.49
N PRO A 426 -23.59 -10.32 -7.57
CA PRO A 426 -22.14 -10.41 -7.39
C PRO A 426 -21.44 -10.90 -8.65
N TYR A 427 -20.19 -10.46 -8.83
CA TYR A 427 -19.33 -10.98 -9.89
C TYR A 427 -19.03 -12.46 -9.66
N PRO A 428 -18.77 -13.24 -10.73
CA PRO A 428 -18.30 -14.60 -10.60
C PRO A 428 -17.02 -14.70 -9.78
N VAL A 429 -16.97 -15.70 -8.90
CA VAL A 429 -15.77 -16.10 -8.18
C VAL A 429 -15.23 -17.41 -8.75
N LEU A 430 -13.94 -17.68 -8.54
CA LEU A 430 -13.30 -18.90 -9.02
C LEU A 430 -13.81 -20.13 -8.28
N GLU A 431 -14.08 -21.20 -9.04
CA GLU A 431 -14.35 -22.54 -8.54
C GLU A 431 -13.21 -23.49 -8.92
N ASP A 432 -12.74 -24.31 -7.97
CA ASP A 432 -11.69 -25.30 -8.26
C ASP A 432 -12.29 -26.58 -8.84
N GLU A 433 -12.02 -26.84 -10.11
CA GLU A 433 -12.38 -28.06 -10.83
C GLU A 433 -11.15 -28.83 -11.33
N THR A 434 -9.95 -28.56 -10.79
CA THR A 434 -8.69 -29.19 -11.22
C THR A 434 -8.75 -30.72 -11.24
N SER A 435 -9.51 -31.34 -10.31
CA SER A 435 -9.66 -32.78 -10.23
C SER A 435 -10.40 -33.40 -11.44
N LYS A 436 -11.31 -32.64 -12.05
CA LYS A 436 -12.12 -33.09 -13.20
C LYS A 436 -11.34 -33.05 -14.53
N HIS A 437 -10.34 -32.19 -14.62
CA HIS A 437 -9.62 -31.88 -15.87
C HIS A 437 -8.21 -32.46 -15.96
N LYS A 438 -7.81 -33.34 -15.03
CA LYS A 438 -6.42 -33.88 -14.99
C LYS A 438 -5.94 -34.50 -16.30
N GLN A 439 -6.82 -35.21 -17.00
CA GLN A 439 -6.45 -35.93 -18.22
C GLN A 439 -6.19 -34.99 -19.40
N ASN A 440 -6.86 -33.85 -19.45
CA ASN A 440 -6.72 -32.88 -20.53
C ASN A 440 -5.29 -32.32 -20.63
N PHE A 441 -4.58 -32.20 -19.51
CA PHE A 441 -3.26 -31.60 -19.40
C PHE A 441 -2.09 -32.61 -19.41
N THR A 442 -2.32 -33.84 -19.85
CA THR A 442 -1.29 -34.90 -19.81
C THR A 442 -0.05 -34.53 -20.64
N GLN A 443 -0.23 -33.90 -21.81
CA GLN A 443 0.88 -33.51 -22.68
C GLN A 443 1.67 -32.34 -22.06
N VAL A 444 0.98 -31.34 -21.49
CA VAL A 444 1.60 -30.23 -20.75
C VAL A 444 2.44 -30.78 -19.59
N ASP A 445 1.84 -31.69 -18.79
CA ASP A 445 2.51 -32.31 -17.66
C ASP A 445 3.76 -33.10 -18.09
N ALA A 446 3.69 -33.82 -19.20
CA ALA A 446 4.80 -34.59 -19.73
C ALA A 446 5.96 -33.68 -20.15
N LEU A 447 5.67 -32.60 -20.87
CA LEU A 447 6.68 -31.63 -21.30
C LEU A 447 7.40 -31.00 -20.10
N ILE A 448 6.65 -30.46 -19.13
CA ILE A 448 7.27 -29.79 -17.98
C ILE A 448 8.07 -30.79 -17.12
N LYS A 449 7.54 -31.99 -16.90
CA LYS A 449 8.26 -33.05 -16.15
C LYS A 449 9.53 -33.50 -16.83
N GLU A 450 9.56 -33.60 -18.18
CA GLU A 450 10.78 -33.94 -18.89
C GLU A 450 11.81 -32.81 -18.78
N ASP A 451 11.42 -31.55 -18.90
CA ASP A 451 12.31 -30.41 -18.67
C ASP A 451 12.91 -30.42 -17.24
N ILE A 452 12.08 -30.71 -16.22
CA ILE A 452 12.54 -30.84 -14.82
C ILE A 452 13.58 -31.97 -14.70
N LYS A 453 13.34 -33.13 -15.34
CA LYS A 453 14.26 -34.26 -15.33
C LYS A 453 15.60 -33.91 -16.00
N GLN A 454 15.57 -33.09 -17.05
CA GLN A 454 16.75 -32.61 -17.75
C GLN A 454 17.46 -31.46 -17.04
N GLY A 455 16.91 -30.93 -15.93
CA GLY A 455 17.58 -29.94 -15.09
C GLY A 455 16.86 -28.62 -14.91
N PHE A 456 15.72 -28.40 -15.57
CA PHE A 456 14.91 -27.20 -15.35
C PHE A 456 14.55 -27.08 -13.87
N PRO A 457 14.63 -25.88 -13.22
CA PRO A 457 14.48 -25.79 -11.78
C PRO A 457 13.05 -26.07 -11.28
N GLY A 458 12.05 -25.32 -11.75
CA GLY A 458 10.69 -25.54 -11.30
C GLY A 458 9.68 -24.57 -11.90
N ALA A 459 8.40 -24.93 -11.77
CA ALA A 459 7.28 -24.15 -12.28
C ALA A 459 6.00 -24.37 -11.46
N VAL A 460 5.10 -23.41 -11.51
CA VAL A 460 3.68 -23.54 -11.18
C VAL A 460 2.88 -23.12 -12.40
N LEU A 461 1.97 -24.00 -12.84
CA LEU A 461 1.04 -23.73 -13.93
C LEU A 461 -0.39 -23.70 -13.38
N LEU A 462 -1.07 -22.56 -13.56
CA LEU A 462 -2.50 -22.39 -13.26
C LEU A 462 -3.23 -21.95 -14.52
N VAL A 463 -4.37 -22.58 -14.79
CA VAL A 463 -5.23 -22.28 -15.95
C VAL A 463 -6.65 -22.04 -15.47
N LEU A 464 -7.21 -20.91 -15.91
CA LEU A 464 -8.63 -20.54 -15.73
C LEU A 464 -9.39 -20.73 -17.03
N LYS A 465 -10.58 -21.25 -16.93
CA LYS A 465 -11.56 -21.34 -18.04
C LYS A 465 -12.96 -21.15 -17.49
N GLU A 466 -13.67 -20.14 -18.02
CA GLU A 466 -15.07 -19.89 -17.65
C GLU A 466 -15.32 -19.82 -16.12
N GLY A 467 -14.46 -19.04 -15.42
CA GLY A 467 -14.57 -18.85 -13.97
C GLY A 467 -14.19 -20.06 -13.13
N LYS A 468 -13.47 -21.02 -13.70
CA LYS A 468 -13.03 -22.24 -13.04
C LYS A 468 -11.51 -22.37 -13.12
N ILE A 469 -10.90 -22.82 -12.04
CA ILE A 469 -9.52 -23.30 -12.06
C ILE A 469 -9.56 -24.74 -12.56
N ILE A 470 -9.10 -24.97 -13.80
CA ILE A 470 -9.10 -26.30 -14.42
C ILE A 470 -7.72 -26.97 -14.36
N LYS A 471 -6.68 -26.19 -14.03
CA LYS A 471 -5.31 -26.67 -13.79
C LYS A 471 -4.67 -25.83 -12.68
N ASN A 472 -4.08 -26.47 -11.69
CA ASN A 472 -3.19 -25.86 -10.71
C ASN A 472 -2.18 -26.91 -10.26
N SER A 473 -0.95 -26.81 -10.76
CA SER A 473 0.08 -27.86 -10.52
C SER A 473 1.46 -27.24 -10.36
N ALA A 474 2.21 -27.78 -9.41
CA ALA A 474 3.60 -27.44 -9.16
C ALA A 474 4.54 -28.55 -9.67
N TYR A 475 5.69 -28.16 -10.21
CA TYR A 475 6.69 -29.03 -10.79
C TYR A 475 8.09 -28.64 -10.31
N GLY A 476 8.95 -29.64 -10.07
CA GLY A 476 10.34 -29.42 -9.70
C GLY A 476 10.54 -28.78 -8.31
N TYR A 477 11.39 -27.80 -8.24
CA TYR A 477 11.94 -27.30 -6.99
C TYR A 477 11.86 -25.77 -6.89
N ALA A 478 11.46 -25.31 -5.72
CA ALA A 478 11.52 -23.89 -5.36
C ALA A 478 12.97 -23.43 -5.12
N ARG A 479 13.82 -24.32 -4.58
CA ARG A 479 15.25 -24.09 -4.41
C ARG A 479 16.03 -25.39 -4.62
N LYS A 480 17.02 -25.38 -5.54
CA LYS A 480 17.91 -26.51 -5.84
C LYS A 480 19.30 -26.34 -5.26
N PHE A 481 19.80 -25.11 -5.19
CA PHE A 481 21.18 -24.80 -4.89
C PHE A 481 21.36 -24.12 -3.53
N ALA A 482 22.46 -24.43 -2.85
CA ALA A 482 22.93 -23.66 -1.70
C ALA A 482 23.55 -22.32 -2.13
N ASP A 483 23.82 -21.44 -1.15
CA ASP A 483 24.66 -20.26 -1.39
C ASP A 483 26.07 -20.77 -1.77
N GLY A 484 26.59 -20.35 -2.89
CA GLY A 484 27.85 -20.90 -3.43
C GLY A 484 27.65 -21.77 -4.68
N GLY A 485 26.43 -22.21 -4.97
CA GLY A 485 26.08 -22.88 -6.22
C GLY A 485 26.11 -24.39 -6.19
N GLU A 486 26.41 -25.03 -5.04
CA GLU A 486 26.34 -26.48 -4.91
C GLU A 486 24.87 -26.93 -4.81
N LEU A 487 24.58 -28.12 -5.33
CA LEU A 487 23.26 -28.73 -5.17
C LEU A 487 22.97 -29.00 -3.69
N LEU A 488 21.79 -28.65 -3.24
CA LEU A 488 21.31 -28.99 -1.90
C LEU A 488 21.20 -30.51 -1.76
N PRO A 489 21.63 -31.12 -0.64
CA PRO A 489 21.43 -32.54 -0.37
C PRO A 489 19.96 -32.96 -0.45
N THR A 490 19.06 -32.04 -0.11
CA THR A 490 17.60 -32.17 -0.22
C THR A 490 17.02 -30.89 -0.80
N PRO A 491 16.83 -30.84 -2.13
CA PRO A 491 16.21 -29.69 -2.78
C PRO A 491 14.80 -29.43 -2.27
N VAL A 492 14.44 -28.13 -2.11
CA VAL A 492 13.12 -27.70 -1.64
C VAL A 492 12.12 -27.83 -2.77
N LYS A 493 11.10 -28.67 -2.61
CA LYS A 493 10.08 -28.90 -3.63
C LYS A 493 9.25 -27.63 -3.89
N MET A 494 8.87 -27.45 -5.14
CA MET A 494 7.86 -26.47 -5.53
C MET A 494 6.49 -26.89 -5.03
N THR A 495 5.68 -25.95 -4.56
CA THR A 495 4.26 -26.14 -4.21
C THR A 495 3.39 -25.12 -4.93
N THR A 496 2.09 -25.35 -5.01
CA THR A 496 1.14 -24.40 -5.60
C THR A 496 1.06 -23.08 -4.83
N ASP A 497 1.45 -23.09 -3.55
CA ASP A 497 1.47 -21.91 -2.67
C ASP A 497 2.82 -21.18 -2.68
N THR A 498 3.79 -21.65 -3.48
CA THR A 498 5.10 -21.00 -3.60
C THR A 498 4.93 -19.59 -4.17
N LEU A 499 5.51 -18.58 -3.49
CA LEU A 499 5.54 -17.19 -3.94
C LEU A 499 6.69 -16.99 -4.94
N PHE A 500 6.43 -16.18 -5.95
CA PHE A 500 7.42 -15.81 -6.97
C PHE A 500 7.64 -14.30 -7.01
N ASP A 501 8.87 -13.86 -7.20
CA ASP A 501 9.14 -12.54 -7.75
C ASP A 501 8.60 -12.51 -9.20
N ILE A 502 7.53 -11.77 -9.43
CA ILE A 502 6.88 -11.73 -10.74
C ILE A 502 7.51 -10.72 -11.71
N ALA A 503 8.57 -10.05 -11.27
CA ALA A 503 9.36 -9.10 -12.05
C ALA A 503 8.47 -8.09 -12.80
N SER A 504 8.61 -7.97 -14.14
CA SER A 504 7.84 -7.00 -14.94
C SER A 504 6.33 -7.25 -15.00
N ASN A 505 5.81 -8.40 -14.54
CA ASN A 505 4.38 -8.54 -14.30
C ASN A 505 3.88 -7.58 -13.19
N THR A 506 4.76 -7.02 -12.35
CA THR A 506 4.48 -5.90 -11.45
C THR A 506 3.85 -4.72 -12.18
N LYS A 507 4.34 -4.41 -13.39
CA LYS A 507 3.81 -3.34 -14.24
C LYS A 507 2.30 -3.50 -14.47
N MET A 508 1.86 -4.74 -14.65
CA MET A 508 0.46 -5.07 -14.93
C MET A 508 -0.37 -5.18 -13.66
N PHE A 509 0.04 -6.05 -12.74
CA PHE A 509 -0.76 -6.45 -11.59
C PHE A 509 -0.66 -5.53 -10.37
N ALA A 510 0.28 -4.59 -10.37
CA ALA A 510 0.33 -3.49 -9.40
C ALA A 510 0.03 -2.15 -10.10
N THR A 511 0.96 -1.67 -10.94
CA THR A 511 0.93 -0.31 -11.48
C THR A 511 -0.27 -0.07 -12.38
N ASN A 512 -0.54 -0.96 -13.36
CA ASN A 512 -1.71 -0.79 -14.23
C ASN A 512 -3.03 -0.93 -13.48
N PHE A 513 -3.16 -1.88 -12.55
CA PHE A 513 -4.36 -2.00 -11.73
C PHE A 513 -4.63 -0.71 -10.93
N ALA A 514 -3.59 -0.13 -10.34
CA ALA A 514 -3.68 1.16 -9.64
C ALA A 514 -4.11 2.29 -10.60
N LEU A 515 -3.48 2.38 -11.76
CA LEU A 515 -3.81 3.42 -12.76
C LEU A 515 -5.23 3.26 -13.30
N MET A 516 -5.66 2.02 -13.59
CA MET A 516 -7.03 1.72 -14.02
C MET A 516 -8.05 2.15 -12.98
N LYS A 517 -7.77 1.93 -11.70
CA LYS A 517 -8.62 2.40 -10.60
C LYS A 517 -8.67 3.93 -10.55
N LEU A 518 -7.54 4.60 -10.65
CA LEU A 518 -7.48 6.08 -10.66
C LEU A 518 -8.17 6.69 -11.88
N VAL A 519 -8.08 6.04 -13.06
CA VAL A 519 -8.86 6.45 -14.25
C VAL A 519 -10.36 6.27 -14.02
N ASN A 520 -10.76 5.15 -13.43
CA ASN A 520 -12.16 4.87 -13.10
C ASN A 520 -12.75 5.90 -12.11
N GLU A 521 -11.93 6.39 -11.19
CA GLU A 521 -12.28 7.41 -10.20
C GLU A 521 -12.20 8.84 -10.76
N GLY A 522 -11.81 9.02 -12.02
CA GLY A 522 -11.61 10.33 -12.65
C GLY A 522 -10.42 11.13 -12.11
N LYS A 523 -9.54 10.48 -11.33
CA LYS A 523 -8.34 11.10 -10.74
C LYS A 523 -7.14 11.14 -11.68
N LEU A 524 -7.16 10.31 -12.73
CA LEU A 524 -6.11 10.22 -13.73
C LEU A 524 -6.70 10.28 -15.14
N ASP A 525 -6.22 11.22 -15.95
CA ASP A 525 -6.40 11.24 -17.41
C ASP A 525 -5.06 10.91 -18.07
N THR A 526 -5.04 9.82 -18.83
CA THR A 526 -3.82 9.34 -19.50
C THR A 526 -3.34 10.27 -20.62
N ASN A 527 -4.16 11.17 -21.13
CA ASN A 527 -3.80 12.13 -22.17
C ASN A 527 -3.14 13.39 -21.62
N LEU A 528 -3.22 13.65 -20.33
CA LEU A 528 -2.58 14.82 -19.73
C LEU A 528 -1.06 14.65 -19.68
N PRO A 529 -0.29 15.75 -19.76
CA PRO A 529 1.15 15.70 -19.63
C PRO A 529 1.57 15.26 -18.22
N ILE A 530 2.71 14.57 -18.14
CA ILE A 530 3.24 14.03 -16.88
C ILE A 530 3.42 15.13 -15.82
N ASN A 531 3.86 16.32 -16.25
CA ASN A 531 4.07 17.45 -15.35
C ASN A 531 2.77 18.04 -14.76
N HIS A 532 1.61 17.64 -15.25
CA HIS A 532 0.34 17.92 -14.59
C HIS A 532 0.27 17.23 -13.21
N TYR A 533 0.74 16.00 -13.12
CA TYR A 533 0.78 15.21 -11.89
C TYR A 533 2.09 15.37 -11.13
N LEU A 534 3.21 15.50 -11.83
CA LEU A 534 4.57 15.63 -11.30
C LEU A 534 5.17 16.98 -11.71
N PRO A 535 4.91 18.09 -10.99
CA PRO A 535 5.29 19.44 -11.41
C PRO A 535 6.79 19.65 -11.67
N SER A 536 7.66 18.84 -11.02
CA SER A 536 9.11 18.88 -11.23
C SER A 536 9.56 18.25 -12.56
N TYR A 537 8.68 17.52 -13.25
CA TYR A 537 8.98 16.88 -14.53
C TYR A 537 8.89 17.90 -15.68
N ARG A 538 9.91 18.74 -15.82
CA ARG A 538 9.93 19.87 -16.75
C ARG A 538 11.27 20.00 -17.48
N GLY A 539 11.23 20.75 -18.61
CA GLY A 539 12.40 21.08 -19.42
C GLY A 539 12.96 19.90 -20.22
N ALA A 540 13.92 20.17 -21.09
CA ALA A 540 14.57 19.17 -21.96
C ALA A 540 13.56 18.29 -22.73
N GLY A 541 12.39 18.84 -23.08
CA GLY A 541 11.33 18.15 -23.81
C GLY A 541 10.38 17.30 -22.95
N ARG A 542 10.52 17.31 -21.59
CA ARG A 542 9.63 16.61 -20.66
C ARG A 542 8.19 17.13 -20.72
N ASP A 543 8.04 18.45 -20.88
CA ASP A 543 6.74 19.12 -20.89
C ASP A 543 5.75 18.59 -21.95
N LEU A 544 6.25 17.95 -22.99
CA LEU A 544 5.45 17.41 -24.09
C LEU A 544 5.01 15.95 -23.90
N ARG A 545 5.47 15.28 -22.85
CA ARG A 545 5.22 13.86 -22.64
C ARG A 545 3.99 13.66 -21.76
N THR A 546 3.10 12.81 -22.24
CA THR A 546 1.84 12.46 -21.56
C THR A 546 1.98 11.17 -20.76
N VAL A 547 1.03 10.91 -19.86
CA VAL A 547 0.94 9.62 -19.17
C VAL A 547 0.77 8.47 -20.17
N LYS A 548 0.04 8.69 -21.25
CA LYS A 548 -0.11 7.72 -22.33
C LYS A 548 1.22 7.36 -22.98
N ASP A 549 2.12 8.33 -23.20
CA ASP A 549 3.42 8.06 -23.82
C ASP A 549 4.27 7.09 -23.00
N ILE A 550 4.28 7.21 -21.67
CA ILE A 550 5.00 6.29 -20.77
C ILE A 550 4.28 4.95 -20.62
N LEU A 551 2.93 4.90 -20.61
CA LEU A 551 2.16 3.65 -20.63
C LEU A 551 2.44 2.82 -21.90
N THR A 552 2.70 3.47 -23.01
CA THR A 552 2.91 2.81 -24.31
C THR A 552 4.38 2.70 -24.73
N HIS A 553 5.30 3.08 -23.84
CA HIS A 553 6.75 3.07 -24.08
C HIS A 553 7.18 3.93 -25.30
N ASN A 554 6.49 5.04 -25.51
CA ASN A 554 6.72 6.00 -26.58
C ASN A 554 7.34 7.32 -26.09
N ALA A 555 7.68 7.44 -24.81
CA ALA A 555 8.28 8.65 -24.25
C ALA A 555 9.74 8.87 -24.70
N GLY A 556 10.42 7.80 -25.11
CA GLY A 556 11.77 7.87 -25.67
C GLY A 556 12.89 7.61 -24.66
N TYR A 557 12.64 7.09 -23.50
CA TYR A 557 13.67 6.68 -22.55
C TYR A 557 14.40 5.43 -23.00
N ALA A 558 15.68 5.30 -22.61
CA ALA A 558 16.45 4.06 -22.75
C ALA A 558 15.75 2.90 -22.01
N PRO A 559 15.99 1.64 -22.41
CA PRO A 559 15.36 0.48 -21.78
C PRO A 559 15.54 0.43 -20.26
N GLN A 560 16.71 0.87 -19.78
CA GLN A 560 16.99 0.99 -18.35
C GLN A 560 18.05 2.07 -18.09
N VAL A 561 18.07 2.57 -16.85
CA VAL A 561 19.15 3.35 -16.26
C VAL A 561 19.66 2.59 -15.04
N ARG A 562 20.97 2.27 -15.04
CA ARG A 562 21.58 1.46 -13.97
C ARG A 562 21.95 2.31 -12.74
N PHE A 563 20.96 2.86 -12.06
CA PHE A 563 21.21 3.71 -10.87
C PHE A 563 22.02 3.02 -9.77
N PHE A 564 22.00 1.72 -9.69
CA PHE A 564 22.61 0.92 -8.65
C PHE A 564 24.15 0.77 -8.77
N THR A 565 24.77 1.22 -9.85
CA THR A 565 26.21 1.10 -10.09
C THR A 565 26.84 2.43 -10.48
N ARG A 566 28.08 2.66 -10.03
CA ARG A 566 28.90 3.82 -10.45
C ARG A 566 29.34 3.69 -11.90
N ASP A 567 29.51 2.48 -12.39
CA ASP A 567 29.70 2.18 -13.81
C ASP A 567 28.38 2.28 -14.57
N ASN A 568 27.92 3.52 -14.71
CA ASN A 568 26.64 3.86 -15.34
C ASN A 568 26.89 4.57 -16.67
N ASP A 569 26.22 4.15 -17.74
CA ASP A 569 26.35 4.71 -19.09
C ASP A 569 26.10 6.24 -19.13
N LEU A 570 25.32 6.76 -18.19
CA LEU A 570 25.02 8.18 -18.02
C LEU A 570 26.00 8.92 -17.10
N GLY A 571 27.01 8.21 -16.55
CA GLY A 571 28.02 8.72 -15.64
C GLY A 571 27.65 8.64 -14.15
N VAL A 572 28.66 8.79 -13.30
CA VAL A 572 28.57 8.55 -11.84
C VAL A 572 27.52 9.40 -11.12
N LYS A 573 27.14 10.54 -11.67
CA LYS A 573 26.07 11.39 -11.10
C LYS A 573 24.70 10.68 -11.01
N PHE A 574 24.49 9.65 -11.83
CA PHE A 574 23.28 8.84 -11.80
C PHE A 574 23.35 7.66 -10.82
N PHE A 575 24.47 7.48 -10.14
CA PHE A 575 24.57 6.48 -9.08
C PHE A 575 23.73 6.91 -7.86
N SER A 576 22.84 6.02 -7.40
CA SER A 576 22.01 6.26 -6.24
C SER A 576 21.55 4.95 -5.62
N HIS A 577 21.77 4.78 -4.31
CA HIS A 577 21.13 3.79 -3.44
C HIS A 577 20.09 4.45 -2.51
N ASP A 578 19.72 5.68 -2.79
CA ASP A 578 18.68 6.43 -2.09
C ASP A 578 17.47 6.61 -3.00
N ALA A 579 16.27 6.23 -2.51
CA ALA A 579 15.05 6.23 -3.30
C ALA A 579 14.61 7.65 -3.70
N ASN A 580 14.78 8.64 -2.82
CA ASN A 580 14.39 10.02 -3.10
C ASN A 580 15.31 10.65 -4.13
N LYS A 581 16.63 10.46 -3.96
CA LYS A 581 17.61 10.90 -4.98
C LYS A 581 17.35 10.24 -6.34
N THR A 582 17.04 8.94 -6.36
CA THR A 582 16.72 8.23 -7.60
C THR A 582 15.46 8.81 -8.25
N LYS A 583 14.40 9.06 -7.47
CA LYS A 583 13.18 9.71 -7.96
C LYS A 583 13.45 11.11 -8.50
N ASP A 584 14.28 11.91 -7.84
CA ASP A 584 14.68 13.25 -8.34
C ASP A 584 15.45 13.16 -9.65
N LEU A 585 16.42 12.25 -9.77
CA LEU A 585 17.15 12.02 -11.02
C LEU A 585 16.22 11.63 -12.18
N ILE A 586 15.23 10.76 -11.92
CA ILE A 586 14.23 10.36 -12.91
C ILE A 586 13.39 11.56 -13.36
N LEU A 587 12.95 12.38 -12.43
CA LEU A 587 12.11 13.54 -12.71
C LEU A 587 12.84 14.61 -13.52
N THR A 588 14.12 14.84 -13.20
CA THR A 588 14.79 16.08 -13.63
C THR A 588 15.96 15.86 -14.60
N GLN A 589 16.64 14.70 -14.56
CA GLN A 589 17.94 14.56 -15.20
C GLN A 589 18.05 13.41 -16.22
N VAL A 590 17.32 12.28 -16.04
CA VAL A 590 17.43 11.15 -16.98
C VAL A 590 17.16 11.62 -18.42
N PRO A 591 18.10 11.47 -19.35
CA PRO A 591 17.95 11.92 -20.72
C PRO A 591 17.06 10.96 -21.54
N PHE A 592 16.51 11.46 -22.63
CA PHE A 592 15.85 10.62 -23.62
C PHE A 592 16.87 10.03 -24.60
N ALA A 593 16.73 8.75 -24.89
CA ALA A 593 17.59 8.06 -25.88
C ALA A 593 17.11 8.34 -27.32
N VAL A 594 15.81 8.56 -27.48
CA VAL A 594 15.20 8.92 -28.78
C VAL A 594 14.11 9.98 -28.58
N GLY A 595 13.69 10.59 -29.70
CA GLY A 595 12.56 11.54 -29.65
C GLY A 595 11.24 10.89 -29.21
N ARG A 596 10.33 11.71 -28.65
CA ARG A 596 8.95 11.29 -28.34
C ARG A 596 8.28 10.72 -29.61
N LEU A 597 7.62 9.56 -29.47
CA LEU A 597 6.92 8.85 -30.56
C LEU A 597 7.80 8.40 -31.75
N ALA A 598 9.13 8.64 -31.70
CA ALA A 598 10.01 8.26 -32.80
C ALA A 598 10.16 6.74 -32.94
N LYS A 599 10.17 6.03 -31.81
CA LYS A 599 10.26 4.56 -31.74
C LYS A 599 9.73 4.09 -30.40
N ARG A 600 8.86 3.07 -30.41
CA ARG A 600 8.49 2.37 -29.18
C ARG A 600 9.72 1.68 -28.60
N MET A 601 10.07 2.04 -27.38
CA MET A 601 11.22 1.52 -26.66
C MET A 601 10.79 1.15 -25.24
N TYR A 602 10.63 -0.16 -25.00
CA TYR A 602 10.31 -0.66 -23.66
C TYR A 602 11.31 -0.11 -22.63
N SER A 603 10.82 0.59 -21.63
CA SER A 603 11.64 1.25 -20.62
C SER A 603 11.10 1.05 -19.22
N ASP A 604 11.98 0.71 -18.28
CA ASP A 604 11.66 0.63 -16.87
C ASP A 604 11.42 2.02 -16.28
N THR A 605 12.12 3.04 -16.77
CA THR A 605 11.94 4.44 -16.35
C THR A 605 10.51 4.93 -16.54
N ASP A 606 9.84 4.50 -17.62
CA ASP A 606 8.43 4.83 -17.85
C ASP A 606 7.55 4.38 -16.67
N TYR A 607 7.75 3.16 -16.21
CA TYR A 607 6.96 2.61 -15.12
C TYR A 607 7.41 3.09 -13.72
N MET A 608 8.66 3.50 -13.55
CA MET A 608 9.08 4.23 -12.36
C MET A 608 8.32 5.54 -12.25
N LEU A 609 8.18 6.31 -13.35
CA LEU A 609 7.37 7.53 -13.39
C LEU A 609 5.89 7.26 -13.13
N LEU A 610 5.31 6.18 -13.67
CA LEU A 610 3.92 5.79 -13.40
C LEU A 610 3.69 5.48 -11.91
N GLY A 611 4.62 4.78 -11.27
CA GLY A 611 4.59 4.58 -9.82
C GLY A 611 4.59 5.90 -9.05
N MET A 612 5.45 6.83 -9.44
CA MET A 612 5.52 8.17 -8.83
C MET A 612 4.24 9.00 -9.06
N ILE A 613 3.57 8.85 -10.21
CA ILE A 613 2.27 9.49 -10.48
C ILE A 613 1.21 8.93 -9.52
N ILE A 614 1.16 7.61 -9.33
CA ILE A 614 0.24 6.98 -8.38
C ILE A 614 0.48 7.53 -6.98
N GLU A 615 1.73 7.50 -6.51
CA GLU A 615 2.12 8.03 -5.20
C GLU A 615 1.71 9.50 -5.04
N LYS A 616 1.89 10.30 -6.09
CA LYS A 616 1.53 11.72 -6.06
C LYS A 616 0.04 11.97 -5.97
N ILE A 617 -0.76 11.24 -6.74
CA ILE A 617 -2.22 11.38 -6.76
C ILE A 617 -2.84 10.89 -5.46
N THR A 618 -2.32 9.77 -4.94
CA THR A 618 -2.92 9.07 -3.79
C THR A 618 -2.37 9.55 -2.45
N GLY A 619 -1.18 10.15 -2.42
CA GLY A 619 -0.44 10.44 -1.19
C GLY A 619 0.14 9.20 -0.51
N MET A 620 0.06 8.03 -1.14
CA MET A 620 0.52 6.73 -0.65
C MET A 620 1.73 6.25 -1.42
N SER A 621 2.57 5.41 -0.80
CA SER A 621 3.50 4.59 -1.57
C SER A 621 2.73 3.56 -2.42
N LEU A 622 3.32 3.18 -3.56
CA LEU A 622 2.67 2.27 -4.50
C LEU A 622 2.24 0.94 -3.84
N ASP A 623 3.12 0.35 -3.02
CA ASP A 623 2.85 -0.92 -2.34
C ASP A 623 1.65 -0.83 -1.40
N LEU A 624 1.57 0.22 -0.60
CA LEU A 624 0.44 0.43 0.30
C LEU A 624 -0.86 0.64 -0.49
N TYR A 625 -0.83 1.47 -1.55
CA TYR A 625 -2.03 1.72 -2.34
C TYR A 625 -2.61 0.43 -2.94
N VAL A 626 -1.77 -0.38 -3.61
CA VAL A 626 -2.29 -1.61 -4.22
C VAL A 626 -2.71 -2.65 -3.19
N GLU A 627 -2.04 -2.70 -2.05
CA GLU A 627 -2.38 -3.59 -0.96
C GLU A 627 -3.78 -3.28 -0.40
N TYR A 628 -4.06 -2.01 -0.09
CA TYR A 628 -5.32 -1.61 0.52
C TYR A 628 -6.48 -1.47 -0.46
N GLU A 629 -6.22 -0.96 -1.65
CA GLU A 629 -7.27 -0.62 -2.61
C GLU A 629 -7.57 -1.75 -3.61
N ILE A 630 -6.69 -2.76 -3.70
CA ILE A 630 -6.82 -3.84 -4.69
C ILE A 630 -6.72 -5.20 -4.01
N TYR A 631 -5.61 -5.50 -3.32
CA TYR A 631 -5.35 -6.87 -2.89
C TYR A 631 -6.20 -7.28 -1.69
N HIS A 632 -6.28 -6.48 -0.65
CA HIS A 632 -7.09 -6.78 0.53
C HIS A 632 -8.59 -6.87 0.22
N PRO A 633 -9.20 -5.96 -0.56
CA PRO A 633 -10.60 -6.10 -0.95
C PRO A 633 -10.91 -7.40 -1.70
N LEU A 634 -9.92 -7.94 -2.41
CA LEU A 634 -10.04 -9.21 -3.13
C LEU A 634 -9.65 -10.44 -2.29
N GLY A 635 -9.24 -10.25 -1.04
CA GLY A 635 -8.79 -11.32 -0.15
C GLY A 635 -7.42 -11.92 -0.50
N LEU A 636 -6.57 -11.20 -1.25
CA LEU A 636 -5.24 -11.67 -1.66
C LEU A 636 -4.25 -11.51 -0.49
N LYS A 637 -3.74 -12.62 0.00
CA LYS A 637 -2.84 -12.64 1.16
C LYS A 637 -1.35 -12.78 0.79
N ASN A 638 -1.07 -13.21 -0.43
CA ASN A 638 0.26 -13.56 -0.90
C ASN A 638 0.74 -12.67 -2.05
N THR A 639 0.06 -11.54 -2.29
CA THR A 639 0.45 -10.55 -3.29
C THR A 639 0.99 -9.32 -2.59
N VAL A 640 2.32 -9.12 -2.62
CA VAL A 640 2.99 -8.23 -1.67
C VAL A 640 4.33 -7.71 -2.19
N PHE A 641 4.67 -6.46 -1.87
CA PHE A 641 6.02 -5.91 -1.99
C PHE A 641 6.81 -6.15 -0.70
N ASN A 642 8.14 -6.27 -0.80
CA ASN A 642 9.05 -6.44 0.33
C ASN A 642 8.58 -7.51 1.35
N PRO A 643 8.27 -8.74 0.91
CA PRO A 643 7.61 -9.74 1.75
C PRO A 643 8.38 -10.10 3.03
N LEU A 644 9.72 -10.16 2.98
CA LEU A 644 10.53 -10.50 4.15
C LEU A 644 10.40 -9.45 5.27
N GLN A 645 10.11 -8.20 4.92
CA GLN A 645 9.84 -7.13 5.89
C GLN A 645 8.42 -7.20 6.48
N LYS A 646 7.53 -7.95 5.81
CA LYS A 646 6.13 -8.15 6.21
C LYS A 646 5.87 -9.52 6.86
N GLY A 647 6.93 -10.18 7.35
CA GLY A 647 6.84 -11.42 8.13
C GLY A 647 6.86 -12.72 7.34
N PHE A 648 6.96 -12.68 6.01
CA PHE A 648 7.15 -13.89 5.22
C PHE A 648 8.55 -14.50 5.43
N ARG A 649 8.66 -15.81 5.28
CA ARG A 649 9.92 -16.56 5.46
C ARG A 649 10.50 -16.95 4.11
N LYS A 650 11.84 -16.93 3.98
CA LYS A 650 12.55 -17.27 2.73
C LYS A 650 12.09 -18.58 2.08
N ASN A 651 11.78 -19.60 2.86
CA ASN A 651 11.37 -20.91 2.35
C ASN A 651 9.98 -20.95 1.68
N GLN A 652 9.21 -19.86 1.75
CA GLN A 652 7.91 -19.73 1.06
C GLN A 652 8.09 -19.29 -0.42
N PHE A 653 9.29 -18.89 -0.82
CA PHE A 653 9.55 -18.33 -2.13
C PHE A 653 10.32 -19.26 -3.05
N ALA A 654 10.06 -19.14 -4.34
CA ALA A 654 10.96 -19.65 -5.37
C ALA A 654 12.25 -18.82 -5.40
N ALA A 655 13.40 -19.50 -5.42
CA ALA A 655 14.69 -18.86 -5.60
C ALA A 655 14.83 -18.37 -7.05
N THR A 656 15.46 -17.20 -7.25
CA THR A 656 15.55 -16.58 -8.58
C THR A 656 16.92 -16.71 -9.23
N GLU A 657 17.99 -16.48 -8.53
CA GLU A 657 19.36 -16.63 -9.07
C GLU A 657 20.27 -17.35 -8.07
N ILE A 658 21.22 -18.14 -8.55
CA ILE A 658 22.11 -18.94 -7.72
C ILE A 658 23.15 -18.05 -7.02
N HIS A 659 23.78 -17.16 -7.80
CA HIS A 659 24.88 -16.30 -7.32
C HIS A 659 24.43 -14.85 -7.17
N GLY A 660 23.24 -14.65 -6.62
CA GLY A 660 22.67 -13.33 -6.43
C GLY A 660 22.45 -12.60 -7.75
N THR A 661 22.85 -11.33 -7.83
CA THR A 661 22.75 -10.54 -9.05
C THR A 661 24.09 -10.45 -9.81
N THR A 662 25.01 -11.36 -9.56
CA THR A 662 26.34 -11.37 -10.19
C THR A 662 26.35 -11.97 -11.59
N ARG A 663 25.27 -12.59 -12.06
CA ARG A 663 25.21 -13.32 -13.34
C ARG A 663 26.31 -14.40 -13.41
N GLY A 664 26.45 -15.18 -12.36
CA GLY A 664 27.49 -16.19 -12.27
C GLY A 664 28.89 -15.59 -12.18
N ASN A 665 29.07 -14.54 -11.40
CA ASN A 665 30.31 -13.78 -11.20
C ASN A 665 30.80 -12.97 -12.41
N ARG A 666 29.95 -12.73 -13.41
CA ARG A 666 30.26 -11.92 -14.60
C ARG A 666 30.00 -10.41 -14.39
N VAL A 667 29.20 -10.06 -13.40
CA VAL A 667 28.81 -8.69 -13.08
C VAL A 667 29.19 -8.37 -11.64
N SER A 668 29.85 -7.25 -11.43
CA SER A 668 30.21 -6.73 -10.11
C SER A 668 29.87 -5.24 -10.04
N TYR A 669 29.33 -4.82 -8.91
CA TYR A 669 29.02 -3.44 -8.57
C TYR A 669 28.92 -3.30 -7.03
N GLU A 670 28.73 -2.07 -6.57
CA GLU A 670 28.65 -1.78 -5.14
C GLU A 670 27.47 -2.51 -4.48
N ASN A 671 27.78 -3.26 -3.40
CA ASN A 671 26.78 -4.05 -2.65
C ASN A 671 26.04 -5.11 -3.51
N VAL A 672 26.73 -5.66 -4.53
CA VAL A 672 26.17 -6.76 -5.31
C VAL A 672 25.85 -7.95 -4.40
N ARG A 673 24.66 -8.51 -4.60
CA ARG A 673 24.24 -9.71 -3.86
C ARG A 673 24.86 -10.94 -4.50
N THR A 674 25.50 -11.81 -3.68
CA THR A 674 26.25 -12.99 -4.13
C THR A 674 25.65 -14.32 -3.69
N TYR A 675 24.64 -14.29 -2.83
CA TYR A 675 23.94 -15.45 -2.29
C TYR A 675 22.68 -15.79 -3.12
N VAL A 676 22.10 -16.97 -2.92
CA VAL A 676 20.85 -17.38 -3.58
C VAL A 676 19.72 -16.40 -3.22
N LEU A 677 19.18 -15.70 -4.23
CA LEU A 677 18.08 -14.76 -4.02
C LEU A 677 16.76 -15.51 -3.79
N GLN A 678 16.11 -15.23 -2.67
CA GLN A 678 14.85 -15.85 -2.29
C GLN A 678 14.04 -14.93 -1.35
N GLY A 679 12.89 -14.44 -1.83
CA GLY A 679 12.03 -13.50 -1.10
C GLY A 679 12.53 -12.04 -1.13
N GLU A 680 13.56 -11.75 -1.87
CA GLU A 680 14.09 -10.41 -2.14
C GLU A 680 13.89 -10.06 -3.61
N VAL A 681 13.47 -8.83 -3.90
CA VAL A 681 13.24 -8.42 -5.29
C VAL A 681 14.52 -8.58 -6.10
N HIS A 682 14.40 -9.24 -7.26
CA HIS A 682 15.54 -9.53 -8.11
C HIS A 682 16.09 -8.28 -8.80
N ASP A 683 15.21 -7.42 -9.33
CA ASP A 683 15.59 -6.21 -10.07
C ASP A 683 16.48 -5.29 -9.22
N GLU A 684 17.69 -5.03 -9.71
CA GLU A 684 18.72 -4.28 -8.98
C GLU A 684 18.30 -2.81 -8.75
N LYS A 685 17.57 -2.21 -9.72
CA LYS A 685 17.10 -0.83 -9.63
C LYS A 685 16.02 -0.71 -8.55
N ALA A 686 15.08 -1.65 -8.55
CA ALA A 686 14.05 -1.71 -7.51
C ALA A 686 14.67 -1.95 -6.14
N TYR A 687 15.60 -2.92 -6.02
CA TYR A 687 16.20 -3.29 -4.75
C TYR A 687 17.08 -2.18 -4.16
N HIS A 688 18.12 -1.76 -4.90
CA HIS A 688 19.14 -0.83 -4.38
C HIS A 688 18.69 0.64 -4.43
N SER A 689 17.94 1.02 -5.47
CA SER A 689 17.71 2.43 -5.79
C SER A 689 16.29 2.91 -5.50
N LEU A 690 15.34 2.00 -5.20
CA LEU A 690 13.93 2.31 -4.93
C LEU A 690 13.36 1.54 -3.74
N ALA A 691 14.23 1.08 -2.82
CA ALA A 691 13.85 0.43 -1.57
C ALA A 691 12.90 -0.79 -1.72
N GLY A 692 12.99 -1.50 -2.85
CA GLY A 692 12.19 -2.70 -3.15
C GLY A 692 10.79 -2.42 -3.71
N VAL A 693 10.35 -1.17 -3.78
CA VAL A 693 9.03 -0.78 -4.29
C VAL A 693 9.18 0.09 -5.54
N ALA A 694 8.83 -0.44 -6.68
CA ALA A 694 8.93 0.29 -7.93
C ALA A 694 7.80 -0.06 -8.89
N GLY A 695 7.33 0.90 -9.67
CA GLY A 695 6.24 0.66 -10.63
C GLY A 695 6.57 -0.38 -11.70
N HIS A 696 7.85 -0.69 -11.93
CA HIS A 696 8.29 -1.62 -12.96
C HIS A 696 8.60 -3.04 -12.47
N ALA A 697 8.86 -3.23 -11.16
CA ALA A 697 9.27 -4.51 -10.55
C ALA A 697 9.12 -4.46 -9.02
N GLY A 698 9.17 -5.62 -8.36
CA GLY A 698 9.19 -5.75 -6.90
C GLY A 698 8.01 -6.47 -6.30
N LEU A 699 6.96 -6.76 -7.07
CA LEU A 699 5.81 -7.49 -6.59
C LEU A 699 6.10 -9.01 -6.53
N PHE A 700 5.70 -9.62 -5.42
CA PHE A 700 5.66 -11.06 -5.23
C PHE A 700 4.21 -11.55 -5.23
N SER A 701 3.98 -12.74 -5.77
CA SER A 701 2.63 -13.33 -5.75
C SER A 701 2.67 -14.85 -5.90
N THR A 702 1.54 -15.50 -5.66
CA THR A 702 1.28 -16.90 -6.01
C THR A 702 0.47 -16.98 -7.31
N ALA A 703 0.46 -18.14 -7.94
CA ALA A 703 -0.40 -18.36 -9.11
C ALA A 703 -1.88 -18.21 -8.76
N GLN A 704 -2.28 -18.60 -7.54
CA GLN A 704 -3.66 -18.50 -7.05
C GLN A 704 -4.12 -17.03 -6.91
N ASP A 705 -3.32 -16.18 -6.29
CA ASP A 705 -3.66 -14.76 -6.14
C ASP A 705 -3.72 -14.05 -7.51
N MET A 706 -2.75 -14.37 -8.39
CA MET A 706 -2.78 -13.84 -9.76
C MET A 706 -4.00 -14.31 -10.57
N ALA A 707 -4.50 -15.51 -10.28
CA ALA A 707 -5.73 -16.03 -10.88
C ALA A 707 -6.95 -15.19 -10.52
N VAL A 708 -7.06 -14.73 -9.28
CA VAL A 708 -8.15 -13.81 -8.86
C VAL A 708 -8.05 -12.48 -9.61
N LEU A 709 -6.84 -11.91 -9.74
CA LEU A 709 -6.63 -10.67 -10.51
C LEU A 709 -6.96 -10.85 -12.00
N ALA A 710 -6.58 -11.98 -12.60
CA ALA A 710 -6.91 -12.31 -13.98
C ALA A 710 -8.44 -12.52 -14.15
N GLN A 711 -9.10 -13.18 -13.20
CA GLN A 711 -10.55 -13.35 -13.23
C GLN A 711 -11.29 -12.01 -13.08
N ALA A 712 -10.79 -11.09 -12.26
CA ALA A 712 -11.37 -9.75 -12.15
C ALA A 712 -11.35 -8.99 -13.50
N LEU A 713 -10.29 -9.18 -14.30
CA LEU A 713 -10.21 -8.63 -15.66
C LEU A 713 -11.20 -9.33 -16.61
N LEU A 714 -11.28 -10.66 -16.56
CA LEU A 714 -12.26 -11.44 -17.35
C LEU A 714 -13.71 -11.13 -16.96
N ASN A 715 -13.95 -10.82 -15.70
CA ASN A 715 -15.25 -10.38 -15.19
C ASN A 715 -15.60 -8.92 -15.56
N ARG A 716 -14.75 -8.22 -16.31
CA ARG A 716 -14.94 -6.83 -16.66
C ARG A 716 -14.80 -5.85 -15.49
N GLY A 717 -13.98 -6.17 -14.50
CA GLY A 717 -13.50 -5.24 -13.49
C GLY A 717 -13.88 -5.50 -12.04
N GLY A 718 -14.44 -6.68 -11.73
CA GLY A 718 -14.80 -7.03 -10.37
C GLY A 718 -14.67 -8.51 -10.04
N TYR A 719 -14.75 -8.84 -8.75
CA TYR A 719 -14.66 -10.21 -8.24
C TYR A 719 -15.50 -10.32 -6.95
N GLY A 720 -16.41 -11.29 -6.89
CA GLY A 720 -17.35 -11.41 -5.78
C GLY A 720 -18.23 -10.15 -5.65
N ASP A 721 -18.22 -9.56 -4.49
CA ASP A 721 -18.96 -8.32 -4.18
C ASP A 721 -18.14 -7.04 -4.41
N LYS A 722 -16.90 -7.17 -4.86
CA LYS A 722 -15.98 -6.05 -5.05
C LYS A 722 -15.83 -5.66 -6.51
N GLN A 723 -15.96 -4.36 -6.75
CA GLN A 723 -15.60 -3.72 -7.99
C GLN A 723 -14.30 -2.95 -7.84
N LEU A 724 -13.38 -3.13 -8.76
CA LEU A 724 -12.13 -2.37 -8.84
C LEU A 724 -12.25 -1.20 -9.81
N PHE A 725 -12.78 -1.47 -11.00
CA PHE A 725 -12.95 -0.51 -12.08
C PHE A 725 -14.00 -1.00 -13.09
N SER A 726 -14.42 -0.15 -14.01
CA SER A 726 -15.43 -0.48 -15.02
C SER A 726 -14.85 -1.25 -16.20
N GLY A 727 -15.69 -2.02 -16.90
CA GLY A 727 -15.33 -2.65 -18.16
C GLY A 727 -14.85 -1.65 -19.22
N LYS A 728 -15.36 -0.43 -19.20
CA LYS A 728 -14.93 0.66 -20.08
C LYS A 728 -13.47 1.02 -19.88
N VAL A 729 -13.00 1.03 -18.61
CA VAL A 729 -11.59 1.29 -18.30
C VAL A 729 -10.72 0.13 -18.78
N ILE A 730 -11.18 -1.12 -18.62
CA ILE A 730 -10.46 -2.28 -19.18
C ILE A 730 -10.30 -2.11 -20.69
N ASP A 731 -11.40 -1.84 -21.42
CA ASP A 731 -11.37 -1.63 -22.86
C ASP A 731 -10.40 -0.52 -23.26
N GLN A 732 -10.35 0.57 -22.53
CA GLN A 732 -9.41 1.65 -22.75
C GLN A 732 -7.95 1.17 -22.62
N PHE A 733 -7.65 0.34 -21.63
CA PHE A 733 -6.28 -0.11 -21.35
C PHE A 733 -5.82 -1.25 -22.28
N ILE A 734 -6.73 -2.09 -22.74
CA ILE A 734 -6.40 -3.20 -23.65
C ILE A 734 -6.59 -2.86 -25.12
N LYS A 735 -7.25 -1.76 -25.46
CA LYS A 735 -7.41 -1.31 -26.84
C LYS A 735 -6.04 -1.13 -27.51
N PRO A 736 -5.87 -1.59 -28.77
CA PRO A 736 -4.66 -1.32 -29.51
C PRO A 736 -4.33 0.17 -29.60
N ASP A 737 -3.09 0.54 -29.23
CA ASP A 737 -2.64 1.94 -29.25
C ASP A 737 -2.05 2.35 -30.60
N ASP A 738 -1.64 1.37 -31.40
CA ASP A 738 -0.97 1.58 -32.67
C ASP A 738 -1.56 0.73 -33.80
N GLY A 739 -1.13 1.04 -35.03
CA GLY A 739 -1.61 0.35 -36.21
C GLY A 739 -1.21 -1.12 -36.30
N ASN A 740 -0.23 -1.60 -35.51
CA ASN A 740 0.19 -3.01 -35.50
C ASN A 740 -0.47 -3.84 -34.40
N GLY A 741 -1.20 -3.22 -33.48
CA GLY A 741 -2.02 -3.89 -32.50
C GLY A 741 -1.29 -4.65 -31.39
N THR A 742 0.02 -4.49 -31.22
CA THR A 742 0.85 -5.28 -30.30
C THR A 742 0.87 -4.78 -28.86
N TYR A 743 0.38 -3.56 -28.63
CA TYR A 743 0.30 -2.93 -27.32
C TYR A 743 -1.03 -2.22 -27.09
N GLY A 744 -1.55 -2.31 -25.88
CA GLY A 744 -2.49 -1.37 -25.28
C GLY A 744 -1.78 -0.41 -24.34
N LEU A 745 -2.45 0.16 -23.37
CA LEU A 745 -1.84 0.96 -22.31
C LEU A 745 -1.10 0.02 -21.35
N GLY A 746 0.16 -0.25 -21.65
CA GLY A 746 1.06 -1.14 -20.90
C GLY A 746 0.93 -2.61 -21.24
N TRP A 747 -0.25 -3.11 -21.54
CA TRP A 747 -0.48 -4.51 -21.85
C TRP A 747 0.13 -4.91 -23.22
N ARG A 748 0.88 -5.98 -23.24
CA ARG A 748 1.25 -6.64 -24.52
C ARG A 748 0.04 -7.39 -25.04
N ARG A 749 -0.15 -7.39 -26.35
CA ARG A 749 -1.27 -8.02 -27.03
C ARG A 749 -0.82 -9.08 -28.02
N ALA A 750 -1.63 -10.17 -28.12
CA ALA A 750 -1.54 -11.05 -29.28
C ALA A 750 -2.16 -10.31 -30.48
N ASN A 751 -1.39 -10.16 -31.55
CA ASN A 751 -1.88 -9.58 -32.79
C ASN A 751 -2.27 -10.69 -33.76
N ASN A 752 -3.30 -10.50 -34.56
CA ASN A 752 -3.81 -11.47 -35.54
C ASN A 752 -2.78 -11.96 -36.56
N GLY A 753 -1.69 -11.25 -36.76
CA GLY A 753 -0.63 -11.63 -37.73
C GLY A 753 0.77 -11.75 -37.14
N ASP A 754 1.07 -11.04 -36.03
CA ASP A 754 2.41 -11.00 -35.41
C ASP A 754 2.28 -11.37 -33.94
N ARG A 755 1.96 -12.65 -33.69
CA ARG A 755 1.81 -13.17 -32.33
C ARG A 755 3.15 -13.28 -31.65
N LYS A 756 3.26 -12.63 -30.50
CA LYS A 756 4.45 -12.78 -29.67
C LYS A 756 4.60 -14.25 -29.26
N TRP A 757 5.82 -14.74 -29.26
CA TRP A 757 6.19 -16.12 -28.94
C TRP A 757 5.56 -16.64 -27.63
N HIS A 758 5.33 -15.80 -26.64
CA HIS A 758 4.74 -16.18 -25.34
C HIS A 758 3.20 -16.28 -25.35
N PHE A 759 2.50 -15.88 -26.41
CA PHE A 759 1.04 -16.08 -26.53
C PHE A 759 0.71 -17.41 -27.24
N GLY A 760 1.63 -17.93 -28.03
CA GLY A 760 1.41 -19.09 -28.88
C GLY A 760 0.50 -18.82 -30.09
N PRO A 761 0.30 -19.82 -30.95
CA PRO A 761 -0.44 -19.68 -32.21
C PRO A 761 -1.97 -19.63 -32.04
N TYR A 762 -2.49 -20.12 -30.91
CA TYR A 762 -3.94 -20.29 -30.70
C TYR A 762 -4.59 -19.12 -29.95
N ALA A 763 -3.79 -18.21 -29.40
CA ALA A 763 -4.32 -17.05 -28.70
C ALA A 763 -5.18 -16.20 -29.64
N SER A 764 -6.32 -15.72 -29.15
CA SER A 764 -7.19 -14.82 -29.91
C SER A 764 -6.51 -13.46 -30.17
N GLY A 765 -7.02 -12.69 -31.13
CA GLY A 765 -6.56 -11.32 -31.37
C GLY A 765 -6.82 -10.36 -30.22
N SER A 766 -7.77 -10.73 -29.33
CA SER A 766 -8.11 -9.97 -28.13
C SER A 766 -7.22 -10.30 -26.92
N ALA A 767 -6.43 -11.39 -26.95
CA ALA A 767 -5.58 -11.81 -25.88
C ALA A 767 -4.48 -10.77 -25.53
N TYR A 768 -4.23 -10.60 -24.25
CA TYR A 768 -3.23 -9.71 -23.72
C TYR A 768 -2.52 -10.31 -22.48
N GLY A 769 -1.41 -9.75 -22.08
CA GLY A 769 -0.64 -10.25 -20.96
C GLY A 769 0.71 -9.60 -20.83
N HIS A 770 1.61 -10.23 -20.08
CA HIS A 770 2.97 -9.75 -19.92
C HIS A 770 3.92 -10.89 -19.51
N THR A 771 5.23 -10.63 -19.63
CA THR A 771 6.28 -11.55 -19.14
C THR A 771 7.10 -10.88 -18.05
N GLY A 772 7.62 -11.68 -17.12
CA GLY A 772 8.58 -11.27 -16.09
C GLY A 772 9.98 -11.80 -16.37
N TRP A 773 11.00 -10.99 -16.09
CA TRP A 773 12.40 -11.37 -16.33
C TRP A 773 12.82 -12.63 -15.55
N THR A 774 12.27 -12.82 -14.37
CA THR A 774 12.51 -13.98 -13.48
C THR A 774 12.04 -15.32 -14.06
N GLY A 775 11.15 -15.30 -15.05
CA GLY A 775 10.63 -16.52 -15.68
C GLY A 775 9.10 -16.64 -15.57
N THR A 776 8.39 -15.56 -15.38
CA THR A 776 6.93 -15.57 -15.24
C THR A 776 6.23 -15.08 -16.50
N VAL A 777 5.07 -15.65 -16.81
CA VAL A 777 4.23 -15.22 -17.94
C VAL A 777 2.77 -15.32 -17.57
N THR A 778 1.99 -14.35 -18.06
CA THR A 778 0.54 -14.33 -17.96
C THR A 778 -0.07 -14.11 -19.33
N VAL A 779 -1.12 -14.85 -19.63
CA VAL A 779 -1.97 -14.68 -20.82
C VAL A 779 -3.41 -14.58 -20.35
N ILE A 780 -4.13 -13.57 -20.80
CA ILE A 780 -5.55 -13.36 -20.53
C ILE A 780 -6.23 -13.23 -21.88
N ASP A 781 -7.15 -14.13 -22.17
CA ASP A 781 -7.83 -14.24 -23.46
C ASP A 781 -9.35 -14.13 -23.26
N PRO A 782 -9.92 -12.91 -23.40
CA PRO A 782 -11.36 -12.69 -23.18
C PRO A 782 -12.27 -13.44 -24.17
N GLU A 783 -11.81 -13.69 -25.42
CA GLU A 783 -12.60 -14.40 -26.41
C GLU A 783 -12.83 -15.86 -26.02
N HIS A 784 -11.81 -16.46 -25.43
CA HIS A 784 -11.88 -17.83 -24.93
C HIS A 784 -12.29 -17.91 -23.44
N ASP A 785 -12.53 -16.79 -22.78
CA ASP A 785 -12.74 -16.71 -21.32
C ASP A 785 -11.69 -17.53 -20.56
N LEU A 786 -10.43 -17.31 -20.90
CA LEU A 786 -9.27 -18.10 -20.50
C LEU A 786 -8.21 -17.20 -19.87
N ALA A 787 -7.57 -17.67 -18.79
CA ALA A 787 -6.28 -17.11 -18.38
C ALA A 787 -5.28 -18.23 -18.08
N ILE A 788 -4.02 -17.98 -18.45
CA ILE A 788 -2.90 -18.89 -18.23
C ILE A 788 -1.85 -18.15 -17.41
N ILE A 789 -1.49 -18.72 -16.26
CA ILE A 789 -0.49 -18.19 -15.35
C ILE A 789 0.60 -19.25 -15.21
N LEU A 790 1.77 -18.99 -15.81
CA LEU A 790 2.93 -19.84 -15.70
C LEU A 790 4.03 -19.09 -14.95
N LEU A 791 4.29 -19.50 -13.72
CA LEU A 791 5.33 -18.95 -12.86
C LEU A 791 6.49 -19.92 -12.80
N THR A 792 7.65 -19.52 -13.29
CA THR A 792 8.85 -20.35 -13.25
C THR A 792 9.99 -19.63 -12.53
N ASN A 793 10.92 -20.39 -11.99
CA ASN A 793 12.20 -19.88 -11.51
C ASN A 793 13.35 -20.24 -12.46
N ALA A 794 13.13 -20.06 -13.76
CA ALA A 794 14.10 -20.40 -14.82
C ALA A 794 15.49 -19.77 -14.61
N ARG A 795 15.58 -18.67 -13.87
CA ARG A 795 16.85 -18.02 -13.53
C ARG A 795 17.62 -18.75 -12.40
N HIS A 796 16.94 -19.61 -11.65
CA HIS A 796 17.60 -20.47 -10.64
C HIS A 796 18.31 -21.66 -11.30
N SER A 797 19.18 -21.34 -12.24
CA SER A 797 19.93 -22.27 -13.07
C SER A 797 21.33 -21.74 -13.34
N GLU A 798 22.23 -22.61 -13.75
CA GLU A 798 23.57 -22.25 -14.21
C GLU A 798 23.50 -21.26 -15.38
N ILE A 799 24.59 -20.53 -15.56
CA ILE A 799 24.75 -19.57 -16.66
C ILE A 799 25.79 -20.12 -17.63
N GLU A 800 25.43 -20.23 -18.90
CA GLU A 800 26.27 -20.66 -20.00
C GLU A 800 26.66 -19.46 -20.89
N GLY A 801 27.76 -19.58 -21.62
CA GLY A 801 28.30 -18.55 -22.50
C GLY A 801 29.43 -17.73 -21.87
N ASP A 802 29.93 -16.74 -22.59
CA ASP A 802 31.02 -15.85 -22.16
C ASP A 802 30.48 -14.59 -21.44
N ASP A 803 31.38 -13.68 -21.06
CA ASP A 803 31.02 -12.47 -20.31
C ASP A 803 30.18 -11.46 -21.11
N LYS A 804 30.14 -11.57 -22.43
CA LYS A 804 29.39 -10.67 -23.31
C LYS A 804 28.10 -11.27 -23.83
N ASP A 805 28.05 -12.59 -23.98
CA ASP A 805 26.88 -13.33 -24.47
C ASP A 805 26.59 -14.53 -23.58
N TYR A 806 25.97 -14.28 -22.46
CA TYR A 806 25.60 -15.30 -21.48
C TYR A 806 24.08 -15.53 -21.42
N GLN A 807 23.71 -16.76 -21.15
CA GLN A 807 22.31 -17.16 -20.98
C GLN A 807 22.12 -18.06 -19.76
N PHE A 808 20.99 -17.90 -19.08
CA PHE A 808 20.56 -18.84 -18.07
C PHE A 808 20.10 -20.15 -18.73
N LYS A 809 20.67 -21.26 -18.35
CA LYS A 809 20.34 -22.59 -18.86
C LYS A 809 18.83 -22.89 -18.79
N GLY A 810 18.14 -22.45 -17.73
CA GLY A 810 16.71 -22.60 -17.59
C GLY A 810 15.88 -22.02 -18.73
N LYS A 811 16.40 -20.99 -19.42
CA LYS A 811 15.72 -20.40 -20.60
C LYS A 811 15.84 -21.22 -21.88
N GLN A 812 16.67 -22.21 -21.91
CA GLN A 812 16.83 -23.06 -23.09
C GLN A 812 15.75 -24.16 -23.15
N PHE A 813 15.16 -24.50 -22.01
CA PHE A 813 14.07 -25.47 -21.92
C PHE A 813 12.75 -24.91 -22.49
N GLU A 814 11.89 -25.78 -22.98
CA GLU A 814 10.60 -25.39 -23.55
C GLU A 814 9.68 -24.71 -22.50
N THR A 815 9.73 -25.18 -21.25
CA THR A 815 9.04 -24.52 -20.13
C THR A 815 9.56 -23.10 -19.89
N GLY A 816 10.87 -22.88 -20.03
CA GLY A 816 11.49 -21.56 -19.88
C GLY A 816 11.29 -20.62 -21.09
N LYS A 817 10.93 -21.15 -22.26
CA LYS A 817 10.56 -20.40 -23.46
C LYS A 817 9.08 -20.05 -23.49
N TYR A 818 8.25 -20.67 -22.68
CA TYR A 818 6.79 -20.48 -22.48
C TYR A 818 5.91 -20.95 -23.66
N GLY A 819 6.22 -20.59 -24.91
CA GLY A 819 5.36 -20.76 -26.08
C GLY A 819 4.79 -22.16 -26.24
N SER A 820 5.60 -23.20 -26.07
CA SER A 820 5.16 -24.60 -26.15
C SER A 820 4.16 -24.96 -25.05
N VAL A 821 4.41 -24.53 -23.80
CA VAL A 821 3.48 -24.76 -22.67
C VAL A 821 2.15 -24.04 -22.93
N ILE A 822 2.19 -22.77 -23.35
CA ILE A 822 0.98 -22.00 -23.65
C ILE A 822 0.19 -22.65 -24.78
N SER A 823 0.85 -23.09 -25.87
CA SER A 823 0.19 -23.76 -27.00
C SER A 823 -0.50 -25.05 -26.58
N LEU A 824 0.18 -25.91 -25.81
CA LEU A 824 -0.41 -27.15 -25.28
C LEU A 824 -1.58 -26.90 -24.32
N VAL A 825 -1.56 -25.80 -23.58
CA VAL A 825 -2.72 -25.40 -22.74
C VAL A 825 -3.91 -25.05 -23.61
N TYR A 826 -3.72 -24.28 -24.71
CA TYR A 826 -4.81 -23.98 -25.63
C TYR A 826 -5.37 -25.24 -26.27
N GLU A 827 -4.54 -26.17 -26.74
CA GLU A 827 -4.96 -27.47 -27.27
C GLU A 827 -5.81 -28.24 -26.24
N ALA A 828 -5.32 -28.32 -25.00
CA ALA A 828 -6.03 -29.00 -23.92
C ALA A 828 -7.41 -28.40 -23.58
N VAL A 829 -7.66 -27.14 -23.96
CA VAL A 829 -8.87 -26.39 -23.60
C VAL A 829 -9.82 -26.20 -24.79
N LEU A 830 -9.31 -26.10 -26.03
CA LEU A 830 -10.09 -25.83 -27.22
C LEU A 830 -10.57 -27.08 -27.94
N ASP A 831 -9.88 -28.21 -27.75
CA ASP A 831 -10.25 -29.50 -28.36
C ASP A 831 -11.37 -30.26 -27.60
N ASN A 832 -11.94 -29.65 -26.58
CA ASN A 832 -13.04 -30.16 -25.76
C ASN A 832 -14.31 -29.28 -25.96
#